data_5fbedcd779c0b5385c6efc62702a5d89
#
_entry.id   5fbedcd779c0b5385c6efc62702a5d89
#
_cell.length_a   1.000
_cell.length_b   1.000
_cell.length_c   1.000
_cell.angle_alpha   90.00
_cell.angle_beta   90.00
_cell.angle_gamma   90.00
#
_symmetry.space_group_name_H-M   'P 1'
#
loop_
_entity.id
_entity.type
_entity.pdbx_description
1 polymer ?
#
loop_
_entity_poly.entity_id
_entity_poly.type
_entity_poly.pdbx_seq_one_letter_code
_entity_poly.pdbx_strand_id
1 'polypeptide(L)'
;MVILVCLYCCVFLKQRHHTTMATLLIFLPLFLLTSLPVSISQTSSNNAGDCNGIFITYVYVSGFPIPPNVSASEPNNQAYNFMSNLTILNNSPDELKSWRVFVGFQHRELLVSASHAVLADGTTLPGDVGNGTVFAGFPNTDLKSAIQTAGDVNQMQTRIELVGTQYGVAFPAVPLPSSISLANDGFLCSPSTSQGDRTQVCCLKDSNTKSNVTIHEEIQPRQEGDLTIMFDVTSSSESNYWAQVTISNNDNTSRLDNWKLSWEWMRDEFIYSMRGAYPTVVDTGDCIFGKQGGYYKGMDFSKALNCEKRPTIIDLPLEKTNDTTLGMVPFCCRNGTILPPFMDASKSKSAFVMQVYKMSPDLNISAIHPPQNWKINGTYSPGYVCGPPVRVSSSLFPNPAGLSSNTAAVASWQVICNISSSTLKKPKCCVSFSAFFNDSVIPCNTCACGCSNANPSNVCSASEPALLLPPEALLVPFDNRTEMAKDFNKRRDLPNPLPCGDNCGVSINWHLLSDFRGGWTARVTLFNWGDTNIVDWFAAVQLDKAIQGFEKGYSFNGTIMPDTNNTIYMQGFSGLNYLLAERRGDNPRKDPPVPGTQQSVISFTKKTTPGINVGAGDGFPSKVYFNGEECSLPVILPSGSNRRVPLASSPFSLLLTMLVLMVLQLSLWLEI
;
A
#
# COMPACT_ATOMS: atom_id res chain seq x y z
N MET A 1 -7.99 -30.20 -37.13
CA MET A 1 -9.43 -29.97 -37.41
C MET A 1 -9.93 -28.62 -36.85
N VAL A 2 -9.04 -27.63 -36.67
CA VAL A 2 -9.38 -26.27 -36.21
C VAL A 2 -8.94 -25.17 -37.21
N ILE A 3 -8.27 -25.55 -38.32
CA ILE A 3 -7.77 -24.60 -39.35
C ILE A 3 -8.72 -24.49 -40.57
N LEU A 4 -9.79 -25.28 -40.62
CA LEU A 4 -10.68 -25.29 -41.80
C LEU A 4 -11.97 -24.46 -41.62
N VAL A 5 -12.21 -23.83 -40.46
CA VAL A 5 -13.45 -23.04 -40.20
C VAL A 5 -13.23 -21.53 -40.46
N CYS A 6 -11.99 -21.05 -40.52
CA CYS A 6 -11.71 -19.61 -40.76
C CYS A 6 -11.68 -19.19 -42.24
N LEU A 7 -11.68 -20.12 -43.18
CA LEU A 7 -11.63 -19.78 -44.62
C LEU A 7 -12.99 -19.67 -45.32
N TYR A 8 -14.07 -20.06 -44.65
CA TYR A 8 -15.44 -19.99 -45.21
C TYR A 8 -16.20 -18.71 -44.90
N CYS A 9 -15.73 -17.90 -43.97
CA CYS A 9 -16.36 -16.61 -43.62
C CYS A 9 -15.94 -15.40 -44.44
N CYS A 10 -14.83 -15.50 -45.20
CA CYS A 10 -14.33 -14.36 -45.99
C CYS A 10 -14.78 -14.32 -47.46
N VAL A 11 -15.48 -15.32 -47.98
CA VAL A 11 -15.88 -15.37 -49.38
C VAL A 11 -17.32 -14.88 -49.63
N PHE A 12 -18.16 -14.74 -48.59
CA PHE A 12 -19.58 -14.33 -48.76
C PHE A 12 -19.83 -12.82 -48.52
N LEU A 13 -18.85 -12.00 -48.29
CA LEU A 13 -19.01 -10.55 -48.03
C LEU A 13 -18.57 -9.63 -49.20
N LYS A 14 -18.28 -10.18 -50.39
CA LYS A 14 -17.83 -9.38 -51.54
C LYS A 14 -18.83 -9.20 -52.67
N GLN A 15 -20.11 -9.53 -52.50
CA GLN A 15 -21.09 -9.42 -53.59
C GLN A 15 -22.45 -8.78 -53.22
N ARG A 16 -22.49 -7.83 -52.26
CA ARG A 16 -23.73 -7.08 -51.96
C ARG A 16 -23.46 -5.61 -51.60
N HIS A 17 -22.73 -4.89 -52.40
CA HIS A 17 -22.47 -3.47 -52.21
C HIS A 17 -22.77 -2.59 -53.42
N HIS A 18 -23.90 -2.75 -54.11
CA HIS A 18 -24.28 -1.80 -55.13
C HIS A 18 -25.77 -1.41 -55.24
N THR A 19 -26.64 -1.74 -54.27
CA THR A 19 -28.05 -1.34 -54.38
C THR A 19 -28.72 -0.73 -53.14
N THR A 20 -27.94 -0.27 -52.15
CA THR A 20 -28.54 0.29 -50.92
C THR A 20 -28.16 1.75 -50.61
N MET A 21 -27.50 2.45 -51.53
CA MET A 21 -27.14 3.89 -51.31
C MET A 21 -28.20 4.89 -51.73
N ALA A 22 -29.24 4.47 -52.51
CA ALA A 22 -30.24 5.41 -53.00
C ALA A 22 -31.46 5.58 -52.06
N THR A 23 -31.67 4.64 -51.14
CA THR A 23 -32.83 4.69 -50.19
C THR A 23 -32.49 5.27 -48.82
N LEU A 24 -31.21 5.48 -48.50
CA LEU A 24 -30.80 6.04 -47.20
C LEU A 24 -30.83 7.58 -47.14
N LEU A 25 -30.90 8.24 -48.32
CA LEU A 25 -30.92 9.71 -48.39
C LEU A 25 -32.30 10.34 -48.31
N ILE A 26 -33.40 9.52 -48.39
CA ILE A 26 -34.79 10.04 -48.30
C ILE A 26 -35.33 9.91 -46.87
N PHE A 27 -34.77 9.08 -46.00
CA PHE A 27 -35.19 8.96 -44.61
C PHE A 27 -34.41 9.82 -43.59
N LEU A 28 -33.30 10.45 -44.00
CA LEU A 28 -32.51 11.29 -43.10
C LEU A 28 -33.19 12.59 -42.66
N PRO A 29 -34.02 13.30 -43.49
CA PRO A 29 -34.71 14.47 -43.01
C PRO A 29 -35.95 14.22 -42.15
N LEU A 30 -36.49 12.97 -42.15
CA LEU A 30 -37.64 12.64 -41.30
C LEU A 30 -37.28 12.23 -39.87
N PHE A 31 -36.02 11.81 -39.64
CA PHE A 31 -35.53 11.48 -38.30
C PHE A 31 -34.99 12.69 -37.53
N LEU A 32 -34.68 13.80 -38.25
CA LEU A 32 -34.21 15.02 -37.61
C LEU A 32 -35.35 15.93 -37.12
N LEU A 33 -36.60 15.61 -37.47
CA LEU A 33 -37.77 16.36 -36.99
C LEU A 33 -38.46 15.75 -35.76
N THR A 34 -38.04 14.58 -35.30
CA THR A 34 -38.63 13.91 -34.14
C THR A 34 -37.73 13.90 -32.88
N SER A 35 -36.53 14.46 -32.95
CA SER A 35 -35.64 14.62 -31.80
C SER A 35 -35.55 16.09 -31.33
N LEU A 36 -36.69 16.74 -31.24
CA LEU A 36 -36.78 17.90 -30.34
C LEU A 36 -36.74 17.36 -28.92
N PRO A 37 -35.77 17.79 -28.09
CA PRO A 37 -35.83 17.49 -26.67
C PRO A 37 -37.14 18.14 -26.18
N VAL A 38 -38.09 17.30 -25.74
CA VAL A 38 -39.19 17.79 -24.92
C VAL A 38 -38.51 18.26 -23.65
N SER A 39 -38.20 19.53 -23.57
CA SER A 39 -37.89 20.18 -22.31
C SER A 39 -39.16 20.04 -21.48
N ILE A 40 -39.18 19.03 -20.60
CA ILE A 40 -40.14 19.02 -19.50
C ILE A 40 -39.75 20.22 -18.68
N SER A 41 -40.46 21.30 -18.86
CA SER A 41 -40.47 22.44 -17.97
C SER A 41 -40.90 21.89 -16.61
N GLN A 42 -39.94 21.61 -15.73
CA GLN A 42 -40.24 21.34 -14.33
C GLN A 42 -40.85 22.65 -13.79
N THR A 43 -42.14 22.64 -13.56
CA THR A 43 -42.80 23.68 -12.79
C THR A 43 -42.15 23.71 -11.42
N SER A 44 -41.42 24.78 -11.12
CA SER A 44 -40.83 25.02 -9.82
C SER A 44 -41.97 25.09 -8.81
N SER A 45 -42.13 24.05 -7.98
CA SER A 45 -43.06 24.05 -6.86
C SER A 45 -42.51 25.00 -5.78
N ASN A 46 -43.14 26.14 -5.64
CA ASN A 46 -42.70 27.20 -4.70
C ASN A 46 -43.20 26.97 -3.27
N ASN A 47 -43.96 25.91 -2.99
CA ASN A 47 -44.51 25.58 -1.68
C ASN A 47 -44.13 24.18 -1.25
N ALA A 48 -43.95 23.98 0.08
CA ALA A 48 -43.60 22.67 0.64
C ALA A 48 -44.65 21.59 0.30
N GLY A 49 -45.93 21.95 0.13
CA GLY A 49 -47.00 21.04 -0.23
C GLY A 49 -46.97 20.54 -1.68
N ASP A 50 -46.25 21.22 -2.56
CA ASP A 50 -46.15 20.87 -3.98
C ASP A 50 -44.90 20.02 -4.30
N CYS A 51 -43.99 19.86 -3.32
CA CYS A 51 -42.76 19.08 -3.48
C CYS A 51 -42.96 17.64 -2.97
N ASN A 52 -43.07 16.68 -3.89
CA ASN A 52 -43.17 15.24 -3.58
C ASN A 52 -41.78 14.58 -3.38
N GLY A 53 -40.84 15.31 -2.86
CA GLY A 53 -39.44 14.88 -2.61
C GLY A 53 -38.88 15.50 -1.34
N ILE A 54 -37.62 15.86 -1.40
CA ILE A 54 -36.94 16.51 -0.29
C ILE A 54 -37.04 18.02 -0.49
N PHE A 55 -37.75 18.70 0.40
CA PHE A 55 -37.89 20.14 0.39
C PHE A 55 -36.91 20.80 1.34
N ILE A 56 -36.08 21.71 0.86
CA ILE A 56 -35.05 22.38 1.66
C ILE A 56 -35.32 23.88 1.63
N THR A 57 -35.32 24.49 2.82
CA THR A 57 -35.57 25.93 2.97
C THR A 57 -34.50 26.54 3.87
N TYR A 58 -33.86 27.58 3.41
CA TYR A 58 -32.99 28.45 4.20
C TYR A 58 -33.73 29.77 4.47
N VAL A 59 -33.79 30.18 5.72
CA VAL A 59 -34.43 31.43 6.16
C VAL A 59 -33.43 32.25 6.95
N TYR A 60 -33.14 33.45 6.46
CA TYR A 60 -32.34 34.42 7.21
C TYR A 60 -33.22 35.06 8.31
N VAL A 61 -32.75 34.94 9.55
CA VAL A 61 -33.53 35.38 10.72
C VAL A 61 -33.14 36.79 11.16
N SER A 62 -31.86 37.04 11.38
CA SER A 62 -31.35 38.31 11.86
C SER A 62 -29.85 38.45 11.68
N GLY A 63 -29.36 39.68 11.70
CA GLY A 63 -27.95 40.00 11.75
C GLY A 63 -27.70 41.40 12.29
N PHE A 64 -26.57 41.58 12.99
CA PHE A 64 -26.18 42.85 13.60
C PHE A 64 -24.70 43.12 13.35
N PRO A 65 -24.27 44.38 13.17
CA PRO A 65 -22.85 44.73 13.04
C PRO A 65 -22.12 44.38 14.34
N ILE A 66 -20.93 43.77 14.16
CA ILE A 66 -20.04 43.43 15.29
C ILE A 66 -19.04 44.57 15.48
N PRO A 67 -18.89 45.15 16.69
CA PRO A 67 -17.85 46.16 16.95
C PRO A 67 -16.42 45.56 16.76
N PRO A 68 -15.44 46.37 16.33
CA PRO A 68 -15.53 47.80 16.03
C PRO A 68 -16.26 48.07 14.72
N ASN A 69 -17.06 49.19 14.69
CA ASN A 69 -17.68 49.61 13.46
C ASN A 69 -16.64 50.17 12.50
N VAL A 70 -16.62 49.61 11.31
CA VAL A 70 -15.69 50.00 10.24
C VAL A 70 -16.19 51.25 9.56
N SER A 71 -15.26 52.08 9.05
CA SER A 71 -15.62 53.30 8.31
C SER A 71 -16.56 53.01 7.13
N ALA A 72 -17.50 53.91 6.86
CA ALA A 72 -18.41 53.82 5.71
C ALA A 72 -17.70 53.77 4.35
N SER A 73 -16.39 54.08 4.31
CA SER A 73 -15.55 53.94 3.12
C SER A 73 -15.14 52.50 2.80
N GLU A 74 -15.25 51.59 3.77
CA GLU A 74 -14.85 50.16 3.61
C GLU A 74 -15.95 49.20 4.10
N PRO A 75 -17.15 49.24 3.54
CA PRO A 75 -18.29 48.45 4.03
C PRO A 75 -18.05 46.95 3.95
N ASN A 76 -17.19 46.50 3.04
CA ASN A 76 -16.87 45.07 2.86
C ASN A 76 -16.08 44.47 4.02
N ASN A 77 -15.48 45.26 4.87
CA ASN A 77 -14.70 44.80 6.05
C ASN A 77 -15.52 44.81 7.32
N GLN A 78 -16.76 45.34 7.31
CA GLN A 78 -17.66 45.29 8.46
C GLN A 78 -18.11 43.84 8.69
N ALA A 79 -17.83 43.33 9.87
CA ALA A 79 -18.34 42.05 10.33
C ALA A 79 -19.76 42.18 10.84
N TYR A 80 -20.62 41.22 10.52
CA TYR A 80 -21.98 41.09 11.01
C TYR A 80 -22.15 39.72 11.63
N ASN A 81 -22.73 39.62 12.80
CA ASN A 81 -23.28 38.34 13.23
C ASN A 81 -24.52 38.02 12.39
N PHE A 82 -24.81 36.76 12.19
CA PHE A 82 -26.06 36.34 11.59
C PHE A 82 -26.63 35.09 12.28
N MET A 83 -27.94 34.98 12.21
CA MET A 83 -28.69 33.80 12.60
C MET A 83 -29.59 33.39 11.43
N SER A 84 -29.60 32.13 11.09
CA SER A 84 -30.41 31.57 10.01
C SER A 84 -30.90 30.19 10.35
N ASN A 85 -32.00 29.77 9.74
CA ASN A 85 -32.57 28.44 9.89
C ASN A 85 -32.53 27.72 8.55
N LEU A 86 -31.92 26.54 8.55
CA LEU A 86 -31.97 25.60 7.42
C LEU A 86 -32.90 24.45 7.82
N THR A 87 -33.98 24.27 7.07
CA THR A 87 -34.96 23.20 7.33
C THR A 87 -34.95 22.22 6.16
N ILE A 88 -34.92 20.94 6.47
CA ILE A 88 -34.97 19.82 5.52
C ILE A 88 -36.23 19.03 5.86
N LEU A 89 -37.13 18.88 4.91
CA LEU A 89 -38.40 18.15 5.06
C LEU A 89 -38.45 17.02 4.02
N ASN A 90 -38.67 15.81 4.48
CA ASN A 90 -38.83 14.65 3.62
C ASN A 90 -40.33 14.39 3.32
N ASN A 91 -40.81 14.89 2.19
CA ASN A 91 -42.15 14.62 1.67
C ASN A 91 -42.17 13.40 0.72
N SER A 92 -41.02 12.70 0.52
CA SER A 92 -40.97 11.55 -0.36
C SER A 92 -41.62 10.31 0.31
N PRO A 93 -42.03 9.30 -0.48
CA PRO A 93 -42.51 8.05 0.08
C PRO A 93 -41.44 7.20 0.75
N ASP A 94 -40.16 7.49 0.45
CA ASP A 94 -38.99 6.76 0.93
C ASP A 94 -38.31 7.50 2.08
N GLU A 95 -37.67 6.75 2.98
CA GLU A 95 -36.80 7.30 4.01
C GLU A 95 -35.56 7.95 3.38
N LEU A 96 -35.18 9.15 3.82
CA LEU A 96 -33.91 9.77 3.44
C LEU A 96 -32.84 9.41 4.47
N LYS A 97 -31.92 8.52 4.11
CA LYS A 97 -30.82 8.07 4.94
C LYS A 97 -29.60 8.97 4.79
N SER A 98 -28.91 9.18 5.92
CA SER A 98 -27.63 9.93 5.97
C SER A 98 -27.71 11.23 5.16
N TRP A 99 -28.70 12.06 5.48
CA TRP A 99 -28.96 13.28 4.71
C TRP A 99 -27.76 14.23 4.73
N ARG A 100 -27.50 14.82 3.57
CA ARG A 100 -26.46 15.82 3.35
C ARG A 100 -27.03 16.98 2.54
N VAL A 101 -26.76 18.20 2.96
CA VAL A 101 -27.22 19.41 2.27
C VAL A 101 -26.06 20.35 2.02
N PHE A 102 -25.88 20.73 0.78
CA PHE A 102 -24.93 21.77 0.39
C PHE A 102 -25.59 23.14 0.51
N VAL A 103 -24.89 24.10 1.12
CA VAL A 103 -25.23 25.52 1.17
C VAL A 103 -24.07 26.33 0.60
N GLY A 104 -24.30 27.01 -0.52
CA GLY A 104 -23.33 27.87 -1.18
C GLY A 104 -23.34 29.26 -0.53
N PHE A 105 -22.51 29.48 0.46
CA PHE A 105 -22.29 30.78 1.09
C PHE A 105 -21.55 31.73 0.14
N GLN A 106 -21.72 33.04 0.31
CA GLN A 106 -21.11 34.04 -0.56
C GLN A 106 -20.67 35.34 0.14
N HIS A 107 -20.81 35.39 1.46
CA HIS A 107 -20.44 36.58 2.26
C HIS A 107 -19.27 36.28 3.21
N ARG A 108 -18.34 35.39 2.83
CA ARG A 108 -17.19 34.95 3.64
C ARG A 108 -17.62 34.54 5.04
N GLU A 109 -18.60 33.64 5.10
CA GLU A 109 -19.23 33.21 6.34
C GLU A 109 -18.26 32.37 7.18
N LEU A 110 -18.18 32.74 8.47
CA LEU A 110 -17.54 31.97 9.53
C LEU A 110 -18.64 31.43 10.44
N LEU A 111 -18.91 30.13 10.40
CA LEU A 111 -19.91 29.52 11.28
C LEU A 111 -19.33 29.29 12.67
N VAL A 112 -20.09 29.68 13.68
CA VAL A 112 -19.79 29.46 15.10
C VAL A 112 -20.48 28.21 15.58
N SER A 113 -21.74 27.98 15.17
CA SER A 113 -22.50 26.79 15.55
C SER A 113 -23.52 26.41 14.49
N ALA A 114 -23.83 25.13 14.44
CA ALA A 114 -24.92 24.52 13.68
C ALA A 114 -25.62 23.51 14.60
N SER A 115 -26.89 23.74 14.93
CA SER A 115 -27.66 22.78 15.75
C SER A 115 -28.04 21.58 14.88
N HIS A 116 -28.03 20.37 15.47
CA HIS A 116 -28.47 19.13 14.82
C HIS A 116 -27.75 18.79 13.50
N ALA A 117 -26.60 19.41 13.24
CA ALA A 117 -25.76 19.16 12.08
C ALA A 117 -24.28 19.34 12.38
N VAL A 118 -23.47 18.73 11.54
CA VAL A 118 -22.01 18.87 11.50
C VAL A 118 -21.57 19.13 10.07
N LEU A 119 -20.36 19.68 9.89
CA LEU A 119 -19.78 19.83 8.56
C LEU A 119 -19.32 18.45 8.04
N ALA A 120 -19.71 18.10 6.83
CA ALA A 120 -19.44 16.78 6.24
C ALA A 120 -17.95 16.52 5.95
N ASP A 121 -17.14 17.56 5.87
CA ASP A 121 -15.68 17.49 5.73
C ASP A 121 -14.96 17.20 7.07
N GLY A 122 -15.70 17.17 8.18
CA GLY A 122 -15.17 16.96 9.53
C GLY A 122 -14.55 18.21 10.16
N THR A 123 -14.66 19.37 9.53
CA THR A 123 -14.19 20.63 10.12
C THR A 123 -14.99 20.94 11.38
N THR A 124 -14.31 21.25 12.47
CA THR A 124 -14.95 21.66 13.72
C THR A 124 -15.38 23.12 13.68
N LEU A 125 -16.54 23.40 14.28
CA LEU A 125 -16.98 24.78 14.47
C LEU A 125 -16.32 25.38 15.74
N PRO A 126 -15.91 26.66 15.71
CA PRO A 126 -16.02 27.65 14.62
C PRO A 126 -15.13 27.34 13.40
N GLY A 127 -15.67 27.57 12.20
CA GLY A 127 -14.98 27.27 10.94
C GLY A 127 -15.36 28.20 9.78
N ASP A 128 -14.43 28.39 8.84
CA ASP A 128 -14.64 29.13 7.61
C ASP A 128 -15.43 28.28 6.61
N VAL A 129 -16.53 28.82 6.12
CA VAL A 129 -17.41 28.18 5.13
C VAL A 129 -17.71 29.12 3.94
N GLY A 130 -16.89 30.15 3.76
CA GLY A 130 -17.15 31.26 2.83
C GLY A 130 -17.31 30.89 1.36
N ASN A 131 -16.92 29.67 0.94
CA ASN A 131 -17.13 29.17 -0.42
C ASN A 131 -18.26 28.13 -0.50
N GLY A 132 -19.03 27.97 0.58
CA GLY A 132 -20.05 26.93 0.73
C GLY A 132 -19.53 25.67 1.38
N THR A 133 -20.45 24.93 2.02
CA THR A 133 -20.15 23.71 2.74
C THR A 133 -21.29 22.72 2.70
N VAL A 134 -21.01 21.45 3.00
CA VAL A 134 -22.02 20.40 3.12
C VAL A 134 -22.29 20.13 4.59
N PHE A 135 -23.55 20.20 4.99
CA PHE A 135 -24.02 19.80 6.31
C PHE A 135 -24.48 18.33 6.29
N ALA A 136 -24.20 17.59 7.34
CA ALA A 136 -24.69 16.23 7.58
C ALA A 136 -25.39 16.15 8.94
N GLY A 137 -26.38 15.29 9.07
CA GLY A 137 -27.18 15.12 10.25
C GLY A 137 -26.40 14.61 11.47
N PHE A 138 -26.67 15.19 12.64
CA PHE A 138 -26.14 14.75 13.91
C PHE A 138 -27.03 15.24 15.08
N PRO A 139 -27.40 14.40 16.04
CA PRO A 139 -27.21 12.94 16.11
C PRO A 139 -28.14 12.17 15.18
N ASN A 140 -29.21 12.79 14.65
CA ASN A 140 -30.17 12.15 13.76
C ASN A 140 -29.73 12.29 12.32
N THR A 141 -29.32 11.19 11.74
CA THR A 141 -28.79 11.14 10.36
C THR A 141 -29.88 10.88 9.30
N ASP A 142 -31.03 10.32 9.72
CA ASP A 142 -32.09 9.85 8.84
C ASP A 142 -33.38 10.61 9.05
N LEU A 143 -34.10 10.91 7.96
CA LEU A 143 -35.44 11.49 7.99
C LEU A 143 -36.47 10.48 7.50
N LYS A 144 -37.43 10.16 8.36
CA LYS A 144 -38.50 9.22 8.03
C LYS A 144 -39.39 9.77 6.92
N SER A 145 -40.05 8.88 6.19
CA SER A 145 -41.07 9.27 5.21
C SER A 145 -42.41 9.58 5.85
N ALA A 146 -43.27 10.28 5.10
CA ALA A 146 -44.63 10.55 5.54
C ALA A 146 -45.44 9.26 5.80
N ILE A 147 -45.18 8.20 5.02
CA ILE A 147 -45.83 6.89 5.18
C ILE A 147 -45.40 6.21 6.48
N GLN A 148 -44.12 6.22 6.79
CA GLN A 148 -43.59 5.55 7.99
C GLN A 148 -44.05 6.22 9.30
N THR A 149 -44.32 7.51 9.27
CA THR A 149 -44.64 8.32 10.45
C THR A 149 -46.12 8.67 10.56
N ALA A 150 -46.92 8.25 9.61
CA ALA A 150 -48.33 8.71 9.48
C ALA A 150 -48.45 10.26 9.46
N GLY A 151 -47.45 10.93 8.86
CA GLY A 151 -47.41 12.39 8.75
C GLY A 151 -46.89 13.15 9.97
N ASP A 152 -46.23 12.50 10.91
CA ASP A 152 -45.58 13.21 12.04
C ASP A 152 -44.37 14.01 11.52
N VAL A 153 -44.58 15.30 11.39
CA VAL A 153 -43.57 16.26 10.84
C VAL A 153 -42.29 16.27 11.66
N ASN A 154 -42.34 15.99 12.96
CA ASN A 154 -41.14 15.99 13.82
C ASN A 154 -40.14 14.89 13.46
N GLN A 155 -40.60 13.80 12.85
CA GLN A 155 -39.75 12.71 12.38
C GLN A 155 -39.38 12.82 10.89
N MET A 156 -40.12 13.64 10.16
CA MET A 156 -39.93 13.86 8.71
C MET A 156 -39.01 15.05 8.44
N GLN A 157 -38.74 15.91 9.40
CA GLN A 157 -37.97 17.13 9.22
C GLN A 157 -36.86 17.27 10.24
N THR A 158 -35.83 18.02 9.87
CA THR A 158 -34.85 18.58 10.79
C THR A 158 -34.68 20.05 10.54
N ARG A 159 -34.46 20.79 11.61
CA ARG A 159 -34.19 22.22 11.58
C ARG A 159 -32.83 22.50 12.19
N ILE A 160 -31.98 23.16 11.42
CA ILE A 160 -30.62 23.50 11.77
C ILE A 160 -30.59 25.01 12.03
N GLU A 161 -30.23 25.42 13.23
CA GLU A 161 -29.94 26.82 13.54
C GLU A 161 -28.46 27.08 13.25
N LEU A 162 -28.24 28.02 12.34
CA LEU A 162 -26.89 28.45 11.94
C LEU A 162 -26.61 29.80 12.60
N VAL A 163 -25.52 29.88 13.35
CA VAL A 163 -25.02 31.12 13.93
C VAL A 163 -23.60 31.35 13.47
N GLY A 164 -23.31 32.55 13.02
CA GLY A 164 -21.97 32.84 12.48
C GLY A 164 -21.72 34.33 12.28
N THR A 165 -20.61 34.60 11.61
CA THR A 165 -20.18 35.93 11.18
C THR A 165 -20.10 35.97 9.67
N GLN A 166 -20.51 37.08 9.06
CA GLN A 166 -20.46 37.32 7.61
C GLN A 166 -19.93 38.70 7.32
N TYR A 167 -19.47 38.95 6.08
CA TYR A 167 -18.85 40.19 5.64
C TYR A 167 -19.42 40.63 4.30
N GLY A 168 -19.26 41.93 3.99
CA GLY A 168 -19.68 42.49 2.69
C GLY A 168 -21.18 42.51 2.49
N VAL A 169 -21.93 42.56 3.57
CA VAL A 169 -23.40 42.68 3.52
C VAL A 169 -23.82 44.13 3.32
N ALA A 170 -24.58 44.40 2.25
CA ALA A 170 -25.10 45.73 1.92
C ALA A 170 -26.56 45.81 2.32
N PHE A 171 -26.85 46.26 3.56
CA PHE A 171 -28.23 46.48 3.97
C PHE A 171 -28.89 47.60 3.13
N PRO A 172 -30.21 47.48 2.80
CA PRO A 172 -31.19 46.54 3.32
C PRO A 172 -31.31 45.17 2.61
N ALA A 173 -30.39 44.83 1.73
CA ALA A 173 -30.42 43.49 1.09
C ALA A 173 -30.25 42.39 2.11
N VAL A 174 -31.06 41.31 2.02
CA VAL A 174 -30.97 40.13 2.89
C VAL A 174 -29.86 39.22 2.36
N PRO A 175 -28.86 38.88 3.16
CA PRO A 175 -27.73 38.05 2.71
C PRO A 175 -28.17 36.57 2.64
N LEU A 176 -28.65 36.15 1.48
CA LEU A 176 -29.05 34.79 1.22
C LEU A 176 -27.88 33.95 0.60
N PRO A 177 -27.86 32.65 0.76
CA PRO A 177 -26.90 31.80 0.09
C PRO A 177 -27.12 31.82 -1.44
N SER A 178 -26.02 31.65 -2.21
CA SER A 178 -26.06 31.61 -3.68
C SER A 178 -26.81 30.41 -4.22
N SER A 179 -26.77 29.30 -3.47
CA SER A 179 -27.42 28.04 -3.82
C SER A 179 -27.62 27.17 -2.60
N ILE A 180 -28.65 26.34 -2.66
CA ILE A 180 -28.87 25.23 -1.73
C ILE A 180 -29.26 24.00 -2.54
N SER A 181 -28.77 22.82 -2.13
CA SER A 181 -29.12 21.57 -2.80
C SER A 181 -28.91 20.37 -1.88
N LEU A 182 -29.63 19.28 -2.16
CA LEU A 182 -29.37 18.00 -1.51
C LEU A 182 -28.06 17.43 -2.09
N ALA A 183 -27.14 17.02 -1.22
CA ALA A 183 -25.86 16.44 -1.61
C ALA A 183 -25.87 14.91 -1.57
N ASN A 184 -27.03 14.29 -1.39
CA ASN A 184 -27.22 12.85 -1.53
C ASN A 184 -27.32 12.47 -3.00
N ASP A 185 -26.69 11.35 -3.36
CA ASP A 185 -26.76 10.83 -4.73
C ASP A 185 -28.17 10.37 -5.09
N GLY A 186 -28.49 10.39 -6.38
CA GLY A 186 -29.78 9.93 -6.89
C GLY A 186 -30.93 10.92 -6.72
N PHE A 187 -30.65 12.18 -6.42
CA PHE A 187 -31.61 13.27 -6.37
C PHE A 187 -31.25 14.38 -7.35
N LEU A 188 -32.26 14.91 -8.03
CA LEU A 188 -32.17 16.08 -8.88
C LEU A 188 -32.89 17.24 -8.21
N CYS A 189 -32.18 18.30 -7.93
CA CYS A 189 -32.74 19.50 -7.36
C CYS A 189 -33.13 20.50 -8.44
N SER A 190 -34.29 21.14 -8.29
CA SER A 190 -34.67 22.32 -9.09
C SER A 190 -33.69 23.47 -8.79
N PRO A 191 -33.56 24.46 -9.67
CA PRO A 191 -32.86 25.70 -9.34
C PRO A 191 -33.41 26.31 -8.04
N SER A 192 -32.52 26.75 -7.14
CA SER A 192 -32.91 27.38 -5.88
C SER A 192 -33.64 28.71 -6.20
N THR A 193 -34.76 28.95 -5.54
CA THR A 193 -35.54 30.19 -5.68
C THR A 193 -35.45 30.99 -4.39
N SER A 194 -35.10 32.29 -4.54
CA SER A 194 -35.00 33.23 -3.42
C SER A 194 -36.16 34.20 -3.45
N GLN A 195 -36.87 34.35 -2.31
CA GLN A 195 -37.97 35.28 -2.14
C GLN A 195 -37.95 35.90 -0.75
N GLY A 196 -37.76 37.18 -0.65
CA GLY A 196 -37.68 37.89 0.61
C GLY A 196 -36.50 37.48 1.48
N ASP A 197 -36.77 36.84 2.60
CA ASP A 197 -35.80 36.40 3.58
C ASP A 197 -35.40 34.89 3.44
N ARG A 198 -35.87 34.21 2.40
CA ARG A 198 -35.71 32.79 2.23
C ARG A 198 -35.22 32.36 0.87
N THR A 199 -34.49 31.27 0.86
CA THR A 199 -34.13 30.50 -0.34
C THR A 199 -34.66 29.08 -0.18
N GLN A 200 -35.26 28.52 -1.23
CA GLN A 200 -35.87 27.20 -1.19
C GLN A 200 -35.58 26.38 -2.45
N VAL A 201 -35.60 25.05 -2.30
CA VAL A 201 -35.36 24.10 -3.36
C VAL A 201 -36.16 22.82 -3.14
N CYS A 202 -36.67 22.22 -4.21
CA CYS A 202 -37.25 20.89 -4.21
C CYS A 202 -36.33 19.91 -4.93
N CYS A 203 -35.96 18.83 -4.29
CA CYS A 203 -35.12 17.77 -4.82
C CYS A 203 -35.92 16.50 -4.98
N LEU A 204 -36.09 16.05 -6.20
CA LEU A 204 -36.83 14.84 -6.55
C LEU A 204 -35.88 13.67 -6.79
N LYS A 205 -36.31 12.47 -6.48
CA LYS A 205 -35.56 11.25 -6.79
C LYS A 205 -35.49 11.13 -8.33
N ASP A 206 -34.30 10.99 -8.86
CA ASP A 206 -34.10 10.83 -10.31
C ASP A 206 -34.55 9.42 -10.71
N SER A 207 -35.63 9.35 -11.50
CA SER A 207 -36.19 8.08 -12.01
C SER A 207 -35.27 7.42 -13.06
N ASN A 208 -34.33 8.15 -13.65
CA ASN A 208 -33.39 7.63 -14.65
C ASN A 208 -32.08 7.13 -14.01
N THR A 209 -31.74 7.59 -12.85
CA THR A 209 -30.77 6.89 -12.05
C THR A 209 -31.46 5.65 -11.51
N LYS A 210 -31.17 4.49 -12.12
CA LYS A 210 -31.37 3.23 -11.41
C LYS A 210 -30.80 3.47 -10.04
N SER A 211 -31.61 3.35 -8.98
CA SER A 211 -31.19 3.46 -7.59
C SER A 211 -30.26 2.29 -7.25
N ASN A 212 -29.07 2.35 -7.81
CA ASN A 212 -27.96 1.46 -7.64
C ASN A 212 -26.76 2.30 -7.31
N VAL A 213 -26.97 3.23 -6.35
CA VAL A 213 -25.84 3.73 -5.60
C VAL A 213 -26.20 3.66 -4.11
N THR A 214 -26.58 2.50 -3.61
CA THR A 214 -25.56 1.76 -2.86
C THR A 214 -24.38 1.67 -3.78
N ILE A 215 -23.32 2.38 -3.52
CA ILE A 215 -22.00 1.92 -3.87
C ILE A 215 -21.92 0.58 -3.14
N HIS A 216 -22.42 -0.50 -3.77
CA HIS A 216 -21.90 -1.81 -3.56
C HIS A 216 -20.49 -1.64 -4.13
N GLU A 217 -19.54 -1.27 -3.28
CA GLU A 217 -18.14 -1.49 -3.54
C GLU A 217 -18.09 -2.88 -4.15
N GLU A 218 -17.84 -2.96 -5.46
CA GLU A 218 -17.94 -4.20 -6.21
C GLU A 218 -17.00 -5.19 -5.55
N ILE A 219 -17.55 -6.30 -5.06
CA ILE A 219 -16.75 -7.32 -4.40
C ILE A 219 -15.87 -7.96 -5.46
N GLN A 220 -14.59 -7.65 -5.39
CA GLN A 220 -13.59 -8.19 -6.30
C GLN A 220 -13.08 -9.56 -5.80
N PRO A 221 -12.67 -10.45 -6.70
CA PRO A 221 -11.99 -11.67 -6.31
C PRO A 221 -10.68 -11.33 -5.58
N ARG A 222 -10.32 -12.13 -4.59
CA ARG A 222 -9.01 -12.00 -3.92
C ARG A 222 -7.89 -12.23 -4.91
N GLN A 223 -6.89 -11.41 -4.85
CA GLN A 223 -5.72 -11.47 -5.71
C GLN A 223 -4.50 -11.91 -4.88
N GLU A 224 -3.53 -12.50 -5.56
CA GLU A 224 -2.25 -12.85 -4.97
C GLU A 224 -1.24 -11.73 -5.26
N GLY A 225 -0.44 -11.42 -4.27
CA GLY A 225 0.69 -10.49 -4.35
C GLY A 225 1.81 -11.01 -3.48
N ASP A 226 3.00 -10.40 -3.53
CA ASP A 226 4.15 -10.84 -2.71
C ASP A 226 3.81 -10.78 -1.22
N LEU A 227 3.06 -9.77 -0.82
CA LEU A 227 2.52 -9.61 0.52
C LEU A 227 1.09 -9.09 0.44
N THR A 228 0.21 -9.64 1.26
CA THR A 228 -1.18 -9.20 1.35
C THR A 228 -1.51 -8.73 2.76
N ILE A 229 -2.28 -7.65 2.85
CA ILE A 229 -2.84 -7.15 4.11
C ILE A 229 -4.35 -7.25 4.01
N MET A 230 -4.96 -8.00 4.91
CA MET A 230 -6.40 -8.09 5.05
C MET A 230 -6.84 -7.15 6.18
N PHE A 231 -7.82 -6.31 5.89
CA PHE A 231 -8.52 -5.48 6.87
C PHE A 231 -9.95 -6.00 6.99
N ASP A 232 -10.22 -6.71 8.07
CA ASP A 232 -11.49 -7.40 8.30
C ASP A 232 -12.23 -6.75 9.46
N VAL A 233 -13.38 -6.16 9.20
CA VAL A 233 -14.26 -5.64 10.25
C VAL A 233 -15.11 -6.78 10.77
N THR A 234 -14.86 -7.21 12.01
CA THR A 234 -15.51 -8.35 12.63
C THR A 234 -16.84 -7.99 13.29
N SER A 235 -16.96 -6.76 13.79
CA SER A 235 -18.21 -6.23 14.32
C SER A 235 -18.26 -4.71 14.17
N SER A 236 -19.46 -4.14 14.02
CA SER A 236 -19.66 -2.71 13.89
C SER A 236 -20.87 -2.25 14.72
N SER A 237 -20.73 -1.12 15.35
CA SER A 237 -21.79 -0.36 16.03
C SER A 237 -21.87 1.04 15.44
N GLU A 238 -22.74 1.87 15.95
CA GLU A 238 -22.90 3.26 15.47
C GLU A 238 -21.59 4.06 15.65
N SER A 239 -20.97 3.97 16.82
CA SER A 239 -19.82 4.81 17.19
C SER A 239 -18.46 4.13 17.00
N ASN A 240 -18.39 2.81 16.93
CA ASN A 240 -17.10 2.09 16.82
C ASN A 240 -17.25 0.77 16.08
N TYR A 241 -16.11 0.19 15.71
CA TYR A 241 -16.03 -1.15 15.16
C TYR A 241 -14.77 -1.88 15.63
N TRP A 242 -14.81 -3.20 15.58
CA TRP A 242 -13.65 -4.05 15.78
C TRP A 242 -13.12 -4.50 14.42
N ALA A 243 -11.83 -4.33 14.21
CA ALA A 243 -11.16 -4.78 13.01
C ALA A 243 -9.99 -5.68 13.34
N GLN A 244 -9.83 -6.74 12.57
CA GLN A 244 -8.61 -7.55 12.54
C GLN A 244 -7.82 -7.19 11.30
N VAL A 245 -6.53 -6.93 11.48
CA VAL A 245 -5.57 -6.77 10.39
C VAL A 245 -4.70 -8.01 10.35
N THR A 246 -4.60 -8.63 9.18
CA THR A 246 -3.74 -9.79 8.96
C THR A 246 -2.76 -9.51 7.83
N ILE A 247 -1.48 -9.57 8.14
CA ILE A 247 -0.38 -9.44 7.19
C ILE A 247 0.03 -10.87 6.81
N SER A 248 0.04 -11.19 5.51
CA SER A 248 0.44 -12.50 5.01
C SER A 248 1.56 -12.33 3.99
N ASN A 249 2.66 -13.01 4.21
CA ASN A 249 3.73 -13.15 3.23
C ASN A 249 3.39 -14.33 2.32
N ASN A 250 3.36 -14.10 1.01
CA ASN A 250 3.08 -15.12 0.01
C ASN A 250 4.33 -15.42 -0.84
N ASP A 251 5.37 -14.57 -0.73
CA ASP A 251 6.62 -14.80 -1.43
C ASP A 251 7.52 -15.78 -0.67
N ASN A 252 7.98 -16.80 -1.38
CA ASN A 252 8.85 -17.85 -0.83
C ASN A 252 10.30 -17.39 -0.64
N THR A 253 10.68 -16.24 -1.15
CA THR A 253 12.05 -15.73 -1.14
C THR A 253 12.25 -14.50 -0.28
N SER A 254 11.19 -13.91 0.25
CA SER A 254 11.25 -12.71 1.09
C SER A 254 10.83 -12.99 2.53
N ARG A 255 11.33 -12.18 3.46
CA ARG A 255 10.87 -12.15 4.86
C ARG A 255 10.78 -10.70 5.33
N LEU A 256 10.02 -10.51 6.39
CA LEU A 256 9.96 -9.26 7.11
C LEU A 256 10.51 -9.45 8.52
N ASP A 257 11.34 -8.52 8.96
CA ASP A 257 11.80 -8.43 10.33
C ASP A 257 11.51 -7.03 10.88
N ASN A 258 11.03 -6.96 12.13
CA ASN A 258 10.66 -5.71 12.78
C ASN A 258 9.70 -4.87 11.93
N TRP A 259 8.66 -5.48 11.40
CA TRP A 259 7.74 -4.79 10.51
C TRP A 259 7.10 -3.58 11.20
N LYS A 260 6.94 -2.52 10.40
CA LYS A 260 6.20 -1.31 10.73
C LYS A 260 5.13 -1.12 9.70
N LEU A 261 3.88 -1.13 10.13
CA LEU A 261 2.71 -0.94 9.28
C LEU A 261 2.10 0.43 9.56
N SER A 262 1.82 1.20 8.52
CA SER A 262 1.13 2.48 8.65
C SER A 262 0.07 2.64 7.58
N TRP A 263 -0.93 3.46 7.87
CA TRP A 263 -2.03 3.81 6.96
C TRP A 263 -2.52 5.23 7.25
N GLU A 264 -3.48 5.70 6.50
CA GLU A 264 -4.14 6.97 6.70
C GLU A 264 -5.64 6.78 6.93
N TRP A 265 -6.15 7.30 8.04
CA TRP A 265 -7.57 7.34 8.33
C TRP A 265 -8.31 8.31 7.42
N MET A 266 -9.51 7.94 6.97
CA MET A 266 -10.29 8.76 6.05
C MET A 266 -11.08 9.85 6.74
N ARG A 267 -11.46 9.65 8.02
CA ARG A 267 -12.43 10.49 8.74
C ARG A 267 -12.00 10.83 10.18
N ASP A 268 -10.71 10.96 10.44
CA ASP A 268 -10.16 11.20 11.79
C ASP A 268 -10.55 10.11 12.82
N GLU A 269 -10.79 8.87 12.35
CA GLU A 269 -10.99 7.72 13.22
C GLU A 269 -9.78 7.56 14.15
N PHE A 270 -9.99 6.92 15.29
CA PHE A 270 -8.89 6.68 16.22
C PHE A 270 -8.93 5.31 16.86
N ILE A 271 -7.75 4.84 17.25
CA ILE A 271 -7.56 3.53 17.88
C ILE A 271 -7.76 3.68 19.39
N TYR A 272 -8.82 3.07 19.92
CA TYR A 272 -9.10 3.07 21.35
C TYR A 272 -8.36 1.96 22.09
N SER A 273 -8.37 0.76 21.56
CA SER A 273 -7.65 -0.40 22.11
C SER A 273 -7.10 -1.29 21.01
N MET A 274 -6.04 -2.04 21.32
CA MET A 274 -5.37 -2.93 20.38
C MET A 274 -4.84 -4.15 21.12
N ARG A 275 -4.83 -5.30 20.43
CA ARG A 275 -4.24 -6.57 20.88
C ARG A 275 -3.47 -7.18 19.72
N GLY A 276 -2.34 -7.80 20.01
CA GLY A 276 -1.48 -8.43 19.01
C GLY A 276 -0.45 -7.48 18.38
N ALA A 277 -0.61 -6.18 18.57
CA ALA A 277 0.32 -5.15 18.10
C ALA A 277 0.18 -3.88 18.93
N TYR A 278 1.03 -2.88 18.67
CA TYR A 278 1.03 -1.63 19.43
C TYR A 278 1.44 -0.44 18.55
N PRO A 279 0.86 0.76 18.74
CA PRO A 279 1.31 1.94 18.03
C PRO A 279 2.68 2.40 18.54
N THR A 280 3.52 2.92 17.64
CA THR A 280 4.85 3.45 18.01
C THR A 280 4.76 4.70 18.88
N VAL A 281 3.68 5.46 18.74
CA VAL A 281 3.37 6.65 19.53
C VAL A 281 2.07 6.41 20.27
N VAL A 282 2.11 6.54 21.58
CA VAL A 282 0.93 6.55 22.46
C VAL A 282 0.87 7.91 23.10
N ASP A 283 -0.02 8.76 22.61
CA ASP A 283 -0.27 10.08 23.18
C ASP A 283 -1.75 10.30 23.43
N THR A 284 -2.13 10.09 24.70
CA THR A 284 -3.50 10.34 25.14
C THR A 284 -3.83 11.83 25.19
N GLY A 285 -2.82 12.70 25.31
CA GLY A 285 -2.99 14.15 25.31
C GLY A 285 -3.51 14.66 23.97
N ASP A 286 -2.94 14.19 22.86
CA ASP A 286 -3.41 14.52 21.51
C ASP A 286 -4.86 14.08 21.30
N CYS A 287 -5.25 12.94 21.85
CA CYS A 287 -6.64 12.49 21.83
C CYS A 287 -7.57 13.41 22.61
N ILE A 288 -7.20 13.80 23.83
CA ILE A 288 -8.03 14.61 24.73
C ILE A 288 -8.24 16.03 24.18
N PHE A 289 -7.16 16.66 23.73
CA PHE A 289 -7.18 18.06 23.27
C PHE A 289 -7.45 18.18 21.76
N GLY A 290 -7.47 17.06 21.04
CA GLY A 290 -7.79 17.00 19.63
C GLY A 290 -9.27 17.03 19.32
N LYS A 291 -9.57 16.83 18.03
CA LYS A 291 -10.95 16.75 17.52
C LYS A 291 -11.76 15.64 18.20
N GLN A 292 -11.11 14.53 18.51
CA GLN A 292 -11.73 13.35 19.11
C GLN A 292 -12.25 13.65 20.51
N GLY A 293 -11.45 14.29 21.35
CA GLY A 293 -11.84 14.71 22.70
C GLY A 293 -12.93 15.77 22.70
N GLY A 294 -12.88 16.71 21.76
CA GLY A 294 -13.93 17.71 21.57
C GLY A 294 -15.27 17.08 21.16
N TYR A 295 -15.23 15.99 20.41
CA TYR A 295 -16.40 15.28 19.91
C TYR A 295 -17.00 14.32 20.95
N TYR A 296 -16.19 13.42 21.52
CA TYR A 296 -16.61 12.43 22.51
C TYR A 296 -16.50 12.98 23.95
N LYS A 297 -17.28 14.02 24.27
CA LYS A 297 -17.32 14.59 25.60
C LYS A 297 -17.75 13.53 26.64
N GLY A 298 -16.88 13.25 27.60
CA GLY A 298 -17.14 12.27 28.67
C GLY A 298 -16.58 10.86 28.40
N MET A 299 -15.90 10.61 27.25
CA MET A 299 -15.16 9.40 27.05
C MET A 299 -13.87 9.38 27.89
N ASP A 300 -13.54 8.21 28.43
CA ASP A 300 -12.26 8.01 29.12
C ASP A 300 -11.12 7.82 28.10
N PHE A 301 -10.50 8.92 27.70
CA PHE A 301 -9.38 8.91 26.77
C PHE A 301 -8.08 8.37 27.36
N SER A 302 -7.99 8.11 28.67
CA SER A 302 -6.81 7.48 29.29
C SER A 302 -6.52 6.08 28.72
N LYS A 303 -7.53 5.46 28.11
CA LYS A 303 -7.46 4.15 27.45
C LYS A 303 -7.26 4.23 25.93
N ALA A 304 -7.42 5.41 25.33
CA ALA A 304 -7.20 5.59 23.90
C ALA A 304 -5.70 5.47 23.59
N LEU A 305 -5.37 4.67 22.60
CA LEU A 305 -3.97 4.38 22.25
C LEU A 305 -3.39 5.39 21.28
N ASN A 306 -4.14 5.76 20.23
CA ASN A 306 -3.59 6.60 19.18
C ASN A 306 -4.69 7.36 18.43
N CYS A 307 -4.56 8.67 18.34
CA CYS A 307 -5.44 9.58 17.58
C CYS A 307 -4.77 10.21 16.36
N GLU A 308 -3.60 9.74 15.99
CA GLU A 308 -2.93 10.23 14.78
C GLU A 308 -3.71 9.84 13.53
N LYS A 309 -3.79 10.76 12.58
CA LYS A 309 -4.36 10.47 11.25
C LYS A 309 -3.58 9.38 10.52
N ARG A 310 -2.27 9.24 10.80
CA ARG A 310 -1.35 8.27 10.19
C ARG A 310 -0.63 7.45 11.27
N PRO A 311 -1.33 6.52 11.94
CA PRO A 311 -0.70 5.70 12.95
C PRO A 311 0.37 4.79 12.34
N THR A 312 1.41 4.51 13.13
CA THR A 312 2.41 3.50 12.79
C THR A 312 2.39 2.41 13.84
N ILE A 313 2.15 1.19 13.41
CA ILE A 313 1.94 0.01 14.25
C ILE A 313 3.14 -0.92 14.13
N ILE A 314 3.51 -1.53 15.25
CA ILE A 314 4.57 -2.54 15.37
C ILE A 314 4.05 -3.80 16.04
N ASP A 315 4.69 -4.93 15.76
CA ASP A 315 4.39 -6.20 16.44
C ASP A 315 4.85 -6.18 17.90
N LEU A 316 4.24 -7.03 18.70
CA LEU A 316 4.63 -7.24 20.09
C LEU A 316 5.75 -8.27 20.21
N PRO A 317 6.55 -8.20 21.29
CA PRO A 317 7.56 -9.21 21.57
C PRO A 317 6.93 -10.55 21.97
N LEU A 318 7.70 -11.62 21.79
CA LEU A 318 7.24 -13.01 21.97
C LEU A 318 6.68 -13.29 23.37
N GLU A 319 7.21 -12.61 24.39
CA GLU A 319 6.78 -12.73 25.80
C GLU A 319 5.32 -12.28 26.00
N LYS A 320 4.80 -11.47 25.07
CA LYS A 320 3.42 -10.96 25.10
C LYS A 320 2.40 -11.91 24.47
N THR A 321 2.82 -13.02 23.89
CA THR A 321 1.90 -13.97 23.22
C THR A 321 0.77 -14.44 24.13
N ASN A 322 1.06 -14.74 25.40
CA ASN A 322 0.10 -15.23 26.39
C ASN A 322 -0.46 -14.11 27.31
N ASP A 323 -0.15 -12.85 27.03
CA ASP A 323 -0.69 -11.73 27.78
C ASP A 323 -2.19 -11.57 27.49
N THR A 324 -3.02 -11.60 28.53
CA THR A 324 -4.49 -11.58 28.40
C THR A 324 -5.03 -10.25 27.89
N THR A 325 -4.27 -9.17 28.06
CA THR A 325 -4.68 -7.81 27.65
C THR A 325 -4.15 -7.43 26.28
N LEU A 326 -2.90 -7.79 25.97
CA LEU A 326 -2.21 -7.37 24.73
C LEU A 326 -2.02 -8.51 23.73
N GLY A 327 -1.94 -9.74 24.21
CA GLY A 327 -1.69 -10.93 23.41
C GLY A 327 -2.96 -11.73 23.08
N MET A 328 -2.80 -13.04 22.97
CA MET A 328 -3.87 -14.02 22.71
C MET A 328 -4.64 -13.76 21.39
N VAL A 329 -3.92 -13.28 20.38
CA VAL A 329 -4.41 -13.13 19.02
C VAL A 329 -3.70 -14.18 18.14
N PRO A 330 -4.42 -14.91 17.28
CA PRO A 330 -3.77 -15.85 16.36
C PRO A 330 -2.69 -15.14 15.52
N PHE A 331 -1.55 -15.78 15.34
CA PHE A 331 -0.39 -15.28 14.57
C PHE A 331 0.30 -14.04 15.17
N CYS A 332 0.00 -13.66 16.41
CA CYS A 332 0.63 -12.53 17.07
C CYS A 332 2.00 -12.88 17.68
N CYS A 333 2.74 -11.82 17.87
CA CYS A 333 3.80 -11.64 18.86
C CYS A 333 5.10 -12.35 18.52
N ARG A 334 5.83 -11.83 17.51
CA ARG A 334 7.11 -12.36 17.05
C ARG A 334 8.15 -11.27 16.73
N ASN A 335 8.09 -10.12 17.44
CA ASN A 335 8.98 -8.99 17.19
C ASN A 335 8.96 -8.49 15.72
N GLY A 336 7.81 -8.64 15.05
CA GLY A 336 7.67 -8.22 13.65
C GLY A 336 8.34 -9.17 12.65
N THR A 337 8.58 -10.43 13.01
CA THR A 337 9.12 -11.43 12.08
C THR A 337 7.99 -12.17 11.37
N ILE A 338 7.99 -12.11 10.04
CA ILE A 338 7.12 -12.88 9.16
C ILE A 338 8.01 -13.65 8.17
N LEU A 339 7.96 -14.96 8.21
CA LEU A 339 8.82 -15.85 7.42
C LEU A 339 8.18 -16.18 6.08
N PRO A 340 8.96 -16.65 5.07
CA PRO A 340 8.41 -17.22 3.86
C PRO A 340 7.54 -18.44 4.17
N PRO A 341 6.41 -18.65 3.47
CA PRO A 341 5.54 -19.80 3.67
C PRO A 341 6.25 -21.13 3.40
N PHE A 342 7.21 -21.16 2.49
CA PHE A 342 8.03 -22.34 2.20
C PHE A 342 8.93 -22.74 3.38
N MET A 343 9.38 -21.79 4.18
CA MET A 343 10.17 -22.04 5.38
C MET A 343 9.32 -22.53 6.54
N ASP A 344 8.25 -21.80 6.86
CA ASP A 344 7.33 -22.12 7.94
C ASP A 344 5.98 -21.42 7.71
N ALA A 345 5.02 -22.15 7.17
CA ALA A 345 3.68 -21.64 6.88
C ALA A 345 2.95 -21.12 8.14
N SER A 346 3.28 -21.63 9.34
CA SER A 346 2.70 -21.17 10.60
C SER A 346 3.21 -19.79 11.02
N LYS A 347 4.37 -19.39 10.51
CA LYS A 347 5.04 -18.11 10.78
C LYS A 347 5.00 -17.15 9.59
N SER A 348 4.27 -17.48 8.53
CA SER A 348 4.13 -16.63 7.34
C SER A 348 3.09 -15.52 7.49
N LYS A 349 2.42 -15.44 8.65
CA LYS A 349 1.37 -14.45 8.92
C LYS A 349 1.63 -13.75 10.25
N SER A 350 1.19 -12.49 10.35
CA SER A 350 1.06 -11.73 11.60
C SER A 350 -0.32 -11.11 11.65
N ALA A 351 -0.97 -11.09 12.81
CA ALA A 351 -2.29 -10.50 12.93
C ALA A 351 -2.45 -9.76 14.25
N PHE A 352 -3.28 -8.73 14.22
CA PHE A 352 -3.68 -7.97 15.40
C PHE A 352 -5.13 -7.52 15.28
N VAL A 353 -5.73 -7.20 16.42
CA VAL A 353 -7.12 -6.75 16.52
C VAL A 353 -7.14 -5.38 17.17
N MET A 354 -7.97 -4.48 16.65
CA MET A 354 -8.12 -3.13 17.17
C MET A 354 -9.58 -2.72 17.26
N GLN A 355 -9.89 -1.92 18.27
CA GLN A 355 -11.15 -1.20 18.39
C GLN A 355 -10.95 0.22 17.88
N VAL A 356 -11.72 0.60 16.88
CA VAL A 356 -11.64 1.90 16.21
C VAL A 356 -12.92 2.66 16.45
N TYR A 357 -12.82 3.90 16.91
CA TYR A 357 -13.94 4.80 17.02
C TYR A 357 -14.09 5.65 15.77
N LYS A 358 -15.33 5.73 15.32
CA LYS A 358 -15.74 6.53 14.17
C LYS A 358 -15.88 7.99 14.56
N MET A 359 -15.73 8.87 13.58
CA MET A 359 -16.00 10.30 13.75
C MET A 359 -17.18 10.70 12.87
N SER A 360 -17.87 11.76 13.29
CA SER A 360 -18.94 12.35 12.46
C SER A 360 -18.40 12.75 11.06
N PRO A 361 -19.20 12.60 9.98
CA PRO A 361 -20.63 12.28 9.95
C PRO A 361 -20.96 10.78 9.89
N ASP A 362 -19.98 9.90 9.86
CA ASP A 362 -20.14 8.48 9.54
C ASP A 362 -20.52 7.61 10.75
N LEU A 363 -21.39 8.11 11.62
CA LEU A 363 -21.89 7.41 12.81
C LEU A 363 -23.08 6.51 12.47
N ASN A 364 -22.82 5.51 11.63
CA ASN A 364 -23.80 4.52 11.23
C ASN A 364 -23.14 3.12 11.26
N ILE A 365 -23.91 2.07 11.55
CA ILE A 365 -23.42 0.68 11.59
C ILE A 365 -22.80 0.29 10.26
N SER A 366 -23.35 0.75 9.13
CA SER A 366 -22.88 0.44 7.78
C SER A 366 -21.80 1.38 7.26
N ALA A 367 -21.57 2.53 7.90
CA ALA A 367 -20.54 3.48 7.49
C ALA A 367 -19.17 3.01 7.99
N ILE A 368 -18.51 2.20 7.19
CA ILE A 368 -17.16 1.68 7.44
C ILE A 368 -16.31 2.01 6.22
N HIS A 369 -15.26 2.78 6.44
CA HIS A 369 -14.30 3.15 5.40
C HIS A 369 -12.95 2.48 5.68
N PRO A 370 -12.40 1.73 4.71
CA PRO A 370 -11.07 1.15 4.91
C PRO A 370 -10.02 2.26 4.93
N PRO A 371 -9.01 2.18 5.80
CA PRO A 371 -7.88 3.09 5.77
C PRO A 371 -7.19 3.06 4.42
N GLN A 372 -6.59 4.19 4.02
CA GLN A 372 -5.91 4.36 2.74
C GLN A 372 -4.39 4.49 2.92
N ASN A 373 -3.66 4.55 1.81
CA ASN A 373 -2.22 4.83 1.80
C ASN A 373 -1.39 3.89 2.68
N TRP A 374 -1.71 2.60 2.61
CA TRP A 374 -1.00 1.56 3.36
C TRP A 374 0.47 1.50 2.99
N LYS A 375 1.33 1.39 4.01
CA LYS A 375 2.77 1.25 3.86
C LYS A 375 3.28 0.23 4.87
N ILE A 376 4.15 -0.66 4.41
CA ILE A 376 4.83 -1.63 5.26
C ILE A 376 6.32 -1.59 5.00
N ASN A 377 7.10 -1.56 6.08
CA ASN A 377 8.56 -1.56 6.04
C ASN A 377 9.09 -2.54 7.09
N GLY A 378 10.30 -3.02 6.90
CA GLY A 378 11.01 -3.88 7.86
C GLY A 378 12.52 -3.61 7.82
N THR A 379 13.26 -4.15 8.79
CA THR A 379 14.72 -3.89 8.92
C THR A 379 15.52 -4.53 7.79
N TYR A 380 15.18 -5.77 7.40
CA TYR A 380 15.84 -6.52 6.32
C TYR A 380 14.84 -6.88 5.22
N SER A 381 13.79 -6.07 5.06
CA SER A 381 12.72 -6.36 4.11
C SER A 381 13.04 -5.76 2.75
N PRO A 382 12.62 -6.39 1.67
CA PRO A 382 12.54 -5.73 0.38
C PRO A 382 11.62 -4.50 0.49
N GLY A 383 11.79 -3.52 -0.38
CA GLY A 383 10.85 -2.39 -0.44
C GLY A 383 9.51 -2.87 -0.99
N TYR A 384 8.43 -2.64 -0.26
CA TYR A 384 7.07 -2.93 -0.73
C TYR A 384 6.37 -1.66 -1.21
N VAL A 385 5.65 -1.78 -2.31
CA VAL A 385 4.70 -0.77 -2.78
C VAL A 385 3.31 -1.37 -2.69
N CYS A 386 2.46 -0.75 -1.87
CA CYS A 386 1.10 -1.22 -1.63
C CYS A 386 0.09 -0.47 -2.50
N GLY A 387 -0.87 -1.21 -3.04
CA GLY A 387 -2.03 -0.69 -3.75
C GLY A 387 -3.11 -0.13 -2.81
N PRO A 388 -4.22 0.36 -3.37
CA PRO A 388 -5.38 0.77 -2.59
C PRO A 388 -6.09 -0.45 -1.98
N PRO A 389 -6.85 -0.29 -0.88
CA PRO A 389 -7.70 -1.34 -0.36
C PRO A 389 -8.85 -1.64 -1.34
N VAL A 390 -9.04 -2.91 -1.64
CA VAL A 390 -10.09 -3.41 -2.54
C VAL A 390 -11.08 -4.26 -1.75
N ARG A 391 -12.38 -4.01 -1.95
CA ARG A 391 -13.42 -4.79 -1.31
C ARG A 391 -13.41 -6.21 -1.82
N VAL A 392 -13.36 -7.19 -0.89
CA VAL A 392 -13.33 -8.61 -1.22
C VAL A 392 -14.41 -9.38 -0.44
N SER A 393 -14.62 -10.66 -0.78
CA SER A 393 -15.50 -11.53 -0.01
C SER A 393 -15.09 -11.59 1.46
N SER A 394 -16.08 -11.59 2.35
CA SER A 394 -15.87 -11.58 3.81
C SER A 394 -15.02 -12.75 4.27
N SER A 395 -14.03 -12.45 5.11
CA SER A 395 -13.22 -13.46 5.79
C SER A 395 -14.04 -14.22 6.83
N LEU A 396 -13.70 -15.48 7.05
CA LEU A 396 -14.35 -16.33 8.04
C LEU A 396 -13.45 -16.47 9.27
N PHE A 397 -14.01 -16.27 10.44
CA PHE A 397 -13.33 -16.40 11.72
C PHE A 397 -13.96 -17.49 12.55
N PRO A 398 -13.19 -18.22 13.39
CA PRO A 398 -13.74 -19.14 14.37
C PRO A 398 -14.72 -18.40 15.29
N ASN A 399 -15.83 -19.03 15.61
CA ASN A 399 -16.82 -18.45 16.51
C ASN A 399 -16.20 -18.23 17.90
N PRO A 400 -16.25 -17.00 18.45
CA PRO A 400 -15.66 -16.71 19.76
C PRO A 400 -16.32 -17.48 20.91
N ALA A 401 -17.51 -18.02 20.73
CA ALA A 401 -18.19 -18.89 21.71
C ALA A 401 -17.69 -20.33 21.69
N GLY A 402 -16.64 -20.66 20.89
CA GLY A 402 -16.07 -22.02 20.81
C GLY A 402 -16.95 -23.04 20.07
N LEU A 403 -18.01 -22.59 19.40
CA LEU A 403 -18.83 -23.45 18.55
C LEU A 403 -18.10 -23.79 17.26
N SER A 404 -18.37 -24.95 16.68
CA SER A 404 -17.76 -25.41 15.42
C SER A 404 -18.18 -24.61 14.18
N SER A 405 -18.94 -23.52 14.35
CA SER A 405 -19.36 -22.62 13.28
C SER A 405 -18.38 -21.47 13.08
N ASN A 406 -18.21 -21.04 11.85
CA ASN A 406 -17.47 -19.83 11.52
C ASN A 406 -18.39 -18.60 11.46
N THR A 407 -17.89 -17.46 11.88
CA THR A 407 -18.55 -16.17 11.75
C THR A 407 -17.90 -15.38 10.63
N ALA A 408 -18.69 -14.84 9.71
CA ALA A 408 -18.19 -14.00 8.64
C ALA A 408 -17.93 -12.58 9.16
N ALA A 409 -16.87 -11.94 8.67
CA ALA A 409 -16.65 -10.51 8.87
C ALA A 409 -17.82 -9.70 8.28
N VAL A 410 -18.14 -8.57 8.89
CA VAL A 410 -19.10 -7.60 8.38
C VAL A 410 -18.65 -7.04 7.04
N ALA A 411 -17.33 -6.82 6.95
CA ALA A 411 -16.69 -6.24 5.78
C ALA A 411 -15.21 -6.66 5.72
N SER A 412 -14.70 -6.92 4.50
CA SER A 412 -13.30 -7.29 4.27
C SER A 412 -12.72 -6.53 3.09
N TRP A 413 -11.52 -5.98 3.28
CA TRP A 413 -10.73 -5.35 2.22
C TRP A 413 -9.35 -5.99 2.16
N GLN A 414 -8.85 -6.12 0.95
CA GLN A 414 -7.52 -6.62 0.66
C GLN A 414 -6.65 -5.48 0.12
N VAL A 415 -5.44 -5.37 0.66
CA VAL A 415 -4.37 -4.52 0.14
C VAL A 415 -3.26 -5.43 -0.36
N ILE A 416 -2.85 -5.24 -1.59
CA ILE A 416 -1.77 -6.00 -2.23
C ILE A 416 -0.52 -5.14 -2.20
N CYS A 417 0.57 -5.71 -1.70
CA CYS A 417 1.87 -5.08 -1.69
C CYS A 417 2.85 -5.95 -2.48
N ASN A 418 3.47 -5.36 -3.49
CA ASN A 418 4.47 -6.04 -4.31
C ASN A 418 5.86 -5.49 -4.05
N ILE A 419 6.86 -6.34 -4.20
CA ILE A 419 8.26 -5.97 -4.04
C ILE A 419 8.63 -5.01 -5.17
N SER A 420 9.08 -3.83 -4.79
CA SER A 420 9.63 -2.87 -5.72
C SER A 420 11.12 -3.16 -5.92
N SER A 421 11.52 -3.52 -7.13
CA SER A 421 12.94 -3.60 -7.51
C SER A 421 13.53 -2.19 -7.58
N SER A 422 13.80 -1.60 -6.43
CA SER A 422 14.53 -0.34 -6.36
C SER A 422 15.98 -0.58 -6.71
N THR A 423 16.40 -0.16 -7.88
CA THR A 423 17.78 -0.21 -8.42
C THR A 423 18.80 0.58 -7.58
N LEU A 424 18.38 1.17 -6.47
CA LEU A 424 19.19 2.08 -5.64
C LEU A 424 19.56 1.53 -4.25
N LYS A 425 19.04 0.37 -3.85
CA LYS A 425 19.45 -0.22 -2.57
C LYS A 425 20.75 -0.98 -2.72
N LYS A 426 21.78 -0.60 -1.98
CA LYS A 426 23.01 -1.40 -1.86
C LYS A 426 22.65 -2.74 -1.21
N PRO A 427 23.02 -3.90 -1.79
CA PRO A 427 22.79 -5.19 -1.14
C PRO A 427 23.52 -5.26 0.18
N LYS A 428 22.91 -5.89 1.18
CA LYS A 428 23.48 -6.07 2.52
C LYS A 428 24.23 -7.39 2.65
N CYS A 429 24.21 -8.22 1.61
CA CYS A 429 24.96 -9.47 1.53
C CYS A 429 25.81 -9.54 0.27
N CYS A 430 26.90 -10.28 0.38
CA CYS A 430 27.93 -10.39 -0.63
C CYS A 430 28.40 -11.83 -0.77
N VAL A 431 28.50 -12.32 -2.01
CA VAL A 431 28.99 -13.66 -2.31
C VAL A 431 30.41 -13.58 -2.83
N SER A 432 31.28 -14.47 -2.36
CA SER A 432 32.62 -14.70 -2.91
C SER A 432 32.73 -16.08 -3.51
N PHE A 433 33.54 -16.21 -4.55
CA PHE A 433 33.80 -17.48 -5.23
C PHE A 433 35.21 -17.98 -5.01
N SER A 434 35.36 -19.27 -4.86
CA SER A 434 36.65 -19.95 -4.88
C SER A 434 36.49 -21.38 -5.42
N ALA A 435 37.55 -22.01 -5.89
CA ALA A 435 37.44 -23.34 -6.48
C ALA A 435 38.70 -24.17 -6.27
N PHE A 436 38.51 -25.42 -5.91
CA PHE A 436 39.52 -26.48 -5.81
C PHE A 436 40.74 -26.07 -4.99
N PHE A 437 41.94 -26.28 -5.52
CA PHE A 437 43.20 -25.96 -4.88
C PHE A 437 43.69 -24.54 -5.17
N ASN A 438 42.90 -23.73 -5.84
CA ASN A 438 43.24 -22.32 -6.02
C ASN A 438 42.91 -21.56 -4.75
N ASP A 439 43.94 -21.11 -4.04
CA ASP A 439 43.83 -20.42 -2.76
C ASP A 439 43.30 -18.97 -2.88
N SER A 440 43.04 -18.51 -4.09
CA SER A 440 42.48 -17.18 -4.30
C SER A 440 40.95 -17.17 -4.14
N VAL A 441 40.45 -16.17 -3.42
CA VAL A 441 39.04 -15.87 -3.30
C VAL A 441 38.71 -14.66 -4.16
N ILE A 442 37.71 -14.80 -5.02
CA ILE A 442 37.17 -13.70 -5.83
C ILE A 442 36.00 -13.09 -5.05
N PRO A 443 36.15 -11.89 -4.48
CA PRO A 443 35.07 -11.23 -3.78
C PRO A 443 34.03 -10.70 -4.76
N CYS A 444 32.86 -10.38 -4.26
CA CYS A 444 31.84 -9.71 -5.04
C CYS A 444 32.32 -8.35 -5.57
N ASN A 445 31.70 -7.86 -6.61
CA ASN A 445 32.06 -6.55 -7.21
C ASN A 445 31.35 -5.44 -6.41
N THR A 446 32.05 -4.74 -5.57
CA THR A 446 31.47 -4.23 -4.32
C THR A 446 31.48 -2.76 -4.06
N CYS A 447 31.29 -1.93 -4.99
CA CYS A 447 30.62 -0.67 -4.66
C CYS A 447 29.21 -0.87 -4.11
N ALA A 448 28.73 -2.11 -4.10
CA ALA A 448 27.40 -2.45 -3.60
C ALA A 448 27.27 -2.33 -2.09
N CYS A 449 28.25 -2.84 -1.31
CA CYS A 449 28.12 -2.91 0.14
C CYS A 449 29.05 -1.93 0.89
N GLY A 450 30.13 -1.48 0.29
CA GLY A 450 31.24 -1.07 1.11
C GLY A 450 31.86 0.29 0.92
N CYS A 451 31.34 1.14 0.07
CA CYS A 451 31.82 2.52 0.11
C CYS A 451 31.01 3.29 1.15
N SER A 452 31.53 3.38 2.37
CA SER A 452 30.98 4.25 3.40
C SER A 452 30.98 5.71 2.91
N ASN A 453 29.82 6.35 2.90
CA ASN A 453 29.68 7.77 2.57
C ASN A 453 30.38 8.70 3.60
N ALA A 454 30.99 8.13 4.63
CA ALA A 454 31.59 8.90 5.72
C ALA A 454 33.00 9.44 5.42
N ASN A 455 33.65 8.96 4.35
CA ASN A 455 34.98 9.46 3.95
C ASN A 455 35.02 9.76 2.44
N PRO A 456 34.87 11.02 2.03
CA PRO A 456 34.96 11.41 0.62
C PRO A 456 36.35 11.21 -0.01
N SER A 457 37.37 10.87 0.80
CA SER A 457 38.72 10.57 0.31
C SER A 457 38.91 9.13 -0.20
N ASN A 458 37.98 8.23 0.06
CA ASN A 458 37.99 6.85 -0.47
C ASN A 458 37.14 6.75 -1.72
N VAL A 459 37.57 7.34 -2.81
CA VAL A 459 36.99 7.13 -4.12
C VAL A 459 37.32 5.71 -4.55
N CYS A 460 36.30 4.84 -4.60
CA CYS A 460 36.45 3.50 -5.13
C CYS A 460 35.91 3.41 -6.57
N SER A 461 36.48 2.54 -7.38
CA SER A 461 36.04 2.29 -8.75
C SER A 461 34.99 1.18 -8.80
N ALA A 462 33.80 1.50 -9.29
CA ALA A 462 32.72 0.54 -9.49
C ALA A 462 32.90 -0.30 -10.76
N SER A 463 33.75 0.15 -11.70
CA SER A 463 33.97 -0.48 -12.99
C SER A 463 35.13 -1.49 -12.98
N GLU A 464 36.01 -1.37 -11.99
CA GLU A 464 37.17 -2.25 -11.88
C GLU A 464 36.77 -3.58 -11.20
N PRO A 465 37.33 -4.71 -11.68
CA PRO A 465 37.10 -6.00 -11.04
C PRO A 465 37.68 -6.00 -9.62
N ALA A 466 37.02 -6.66 -8.69
CA ALA A 466 37.48 -6.80 -7.32
C ALA A 466 38.85 -7.47 -7.25
N LEU A 467 39.70 -7.01 -6.34
CA LEU A 467 41.03 -7.61 -6.13
C LEU A 467 40.89 -9.00 -5.53
N LEU A 468 41.69 -9.95 -6.01
CA LEU A 468 41.73 -11.29 -5.42
C LEU A 468 42.16 -11.21 -3.95
N LEU A 469 41.58 -12.07 -3.14
CA LEU A 469 41.87 -12.20 -1.71
C LEU A 469 42.53 -13.55 -1.43
N PRO A 470 43.46 -13.63 -0.46
CA PRO A 470 43.86 -14.92 0.09
C PRO A 470 42.72 -15.53 0.94
N PRO A 471 42.69 -16.88 1.13
CA PRO A 471 41.59 -17.55 1.86
C PRO A 471 41.40 -17.04 3.30
N GLU A 472 42.49 -16.65 3.95
CA GLU A 472 42.48 -16.15 5.33
C GLU A 472 41.72 -14.82 5.47
N ALA A 473 41.63 -14.05 4.38
CA ALA A 473 40.91 -12.78 4.36
C ALA A 473 39.40 -12.94 4.62
N LEU A 474 38.83 -14.15 4.42
CA LEU A 474 37.41 -14.42 4.75
C LEU A 474 37.10 -14.32 6.25
N LEU A 475 38.12 -14.49 7.11
CA LEU A 475 38.01 -14.46 8.57
C LEU A 475 38.55 -13.16 9.18
N VAL A 476 38.95 -12.20 8.35
CA VAL A 476 39.56 -10.93 8.78
C VAL A 476 38.56 -9.80 8.58
N PRO A 477 38.49 -8.84 9.52
CA PRO A 477 37.64 -7.67 9.40
C PRO A 477 37.87 -6.90 8.08
N PHE A 478 36.83 -6.26 7.58
CA PHE A 478 36.84 -5.58 6.29
C PHE A 478 37.98 -4.56 6.14
N ASP A 479 38.28 -3.80 7.20
CA ASP A 479 39.34 -2.78 7.19
C ASP A 479 40.70 -3.38 6.86
N ASN A 480 40.98 -4.59 7.29
CA ASN A 480 42.23 -5.30 7.06
C ASN A 480 42.29 -6.03 5.72
N ARG A 481 41.14 -6.35 5.11
CA ARG A 481 41.07 -7.09 3.83
C ARG A 481 41.73 -6.32 2.68
N THR A 482 41.56 -4.97 2.67
CA THR A 482 42.14 -4.14 1.60
C THR A 482 43.65 -4.25 1.59
N GLU A 483 44.32 -4.24 2.73
CA GLU A 483 45.77 -4.39 2.83
C GLU A 483 46.22 -5.82 2.45
N MET A 484 45.50 -6.83 2.89
CA MET A 484 45.73 -8.22 2.47
C MET A 484 45.55 -8.40 0.96
N ALA A 485 44.55 -7.76 0.36
CA ALA A 485 44.34 -7.78 -1.09
C ALA A 485 45.52 -7.12 -1.85
N LYS A 486 45.99 -5.98 -1.39
CA LYS A 486 47.15 -5.30 -1.95
C LYS A 486 48.41 -6.19 -1.86
N ASP A 487 48.66 -6.77 -0.69
CA ASP A 487 49.81 -7.64 -0.47
C ASP A 487 49.75 -8.89 -1.35
N PHE A 488 48.59 -9.51 -1.48
CA PHE A 488 48.37 -10.69 -2.33
C PHE A 488 48.57 -10.37 -3.83
N ASN A 489 48.25 -9.13 -4.23
CA ASN A 489 48.36 -8.71 -5.63
C ASN A 489 49.58 -7.86 -5.92
N LYS A 490 50.59 -7.79 -5.04
CA LYS A 490 51.83 -6.94 -5.19
C LYS A 490 52.56 -7.09 -6.51
N ARG A 491 52.40 -8.22 -7.19
CA ARG A 491 53.05 -8.50 -8.50
C ARG A 491 52.18 -8.08 -9.69
N ARG A 492 51.04 -7.47 -9.48
CA ARG A 492 50.13 -7.00 -10.52
C ARG A 492 50.03 -5.49 -10.47
N ASP A 493 49.78 -4.86 -11.59
CA ASP A 493 49.43 -3.44 -11.62
C ASP A 493 48.05 -3.26 -10.95
N LEU A 494 48.07 -2.49 -9.86
CA LEU A 494 46.85 -2.21 -9.11
C LEU A 494 46.13 -1.00 -9.72
N PRO A 495 44.79 -1.08 -9.90
CA PRO A 495 44.04 0.06 -10.40
C PRO A 495 44.04 1.22 -9.37
N ASN A 496 43.98 2.44 -9.87
CA ASN A 496 43.84 3.63 -9.06
C ASN A 496 42.71 4.50 -9.61
N PRO A 497 41.59 4.68 -8.91
CA PRO A 497 41.33 4.21 -7.54
C PRO A 497 41.12 2.69 -7.46
N LEU A 498 41.37 2.14 -6.28
CA LEU A 498 41.15 0.71 -6.00
C LEU A 498 39.67 0.35 -6.11
N PRO A 499 39.31 -0.90 -6.47
CA PRO A 499 37.95 -1.39 -6.35
C PRO A 499 37.46 -1.27 -4.92
N CYS A 500 36.16 -1.09 -4.76
CA CYS A 500 35.57 -1.06 -3.44
C CYS A 500 35.66 -2.42 -2.75
N GLY A 501 35.94 -2.43 -1.44
CA GLY A 501 35.94 -3.64 -0.63
C GLY A 501 34.51 -4.12 -0.29
N ASP A 502 34.32 -5.40 0.00
CA ASP A 502 33.05 -5.95 0.47
C ASP A 502 32.86 -5.62 1.96
N ASN A 503 31.94 -4.75 2.29
CA ASN A 503 31.57 -4.41 3.66
C ASN A 503 30.09 -4.72 3.91
N CYS A 504 29.70 -5.94 3.59
CA CYS A 504 28.35 -6.44 3.79
C CYS A 504 28.20 -7.04 5.19
N GLY A 505 27.06 -6.80 5.83
CA GLY A 505 26.76 -7.41 7.13
C GLY A 505 26.79 -8.94 7.10
N VAL A 506 26.45 -9.55 5.94
CA VAL A 506 26.54 -10.98 5.68
C VAL A 506 27.42 -11.25 4.47
N SER A 507 28.41 -12.14 4.61
CA SER A 507 29.23 -12.65 3.50
C SER A 507 28.97 -14.13 3.32
N ILE A 508 28.92 -14.58 2.06
CA ILE A 508 28.71 -15.98 1.67
C ILE A 508 29.90 -16.39 0.79
N ASN A 509 30.60 -17.45 1.17
CA ASN A 509 31.60 -18.03 0.30
C ASN A 509 31.05 -19.31 -0.36
N TRP A 510 31.03 -19.34 -1.69
CA TRP A 510 30.74 -20.50 -2.50
C TRP A 510 32.05 -21.07 -3.03
N HIS A 511 32.44 -22.28 -2.52
CA HIS A 511 33.69 -22.93 -2.87
C HIS A 511 33.43 -24.27 -3.55
N LEU A 512 33.89 -24.44 -4.78
CA LEU A 512 33.88 -25.75 -5.43
C LEU A 512 34.94 -26.65 -4.81
N LEU A 513 34.52 -27.74 -4.15
CA LEU A 513 35.42 -28.67 -3.47
C LEU A 513 35.96 -29.73 -4.40
N SER A 514 35.07 -30.36 -5.18
CA SER A 514 35.44 -31.51 -6.03
C SER A 514 34.59 -31.52 -7.30
N ASP A 515 35.20 -32.01 -8.36
CA ASP A 515 34.56 -32.32 -9.64
C ASP A 515 35.06 -33.66 -10.13
N PHE A 516 34.19 -34.66 -10.30
CA PHE A 516 34.48 -35.98 -10.73
C PHE A 516 33.45 -36.50 -11.74
N ARG A 517 33.69 -37.67 -12.34
CA ARG A 517 32.86 -38.21 -13.42
C ARG A 517 31.37 -38.33 -13.04
N GLY A 518 31.06 -38.73 -11.82
CA GLY A 518 29.69 -39.02 -11.38
C GLY A 518 28.97 -37.84 -10.76
N GLY A 519 29.69 -36.81 -10.31
CA GLY A 519 29.13 -35.69 -9.61
C GLY A 519 30.14 -34.62 -9.23
N TRP A 520 29.74 -33.70 -8.38
CA TRP A 520 30.58 -32.65 -7.84
C TRP A 520 30.05 -32.15 -6.50
N THR A 521 30.89 -31.46 -5.75
CA THR A 521 30.50 -30.90 -4.45
C THR A 521 30.93 -29.43 -4.34
N ALA A 522 30.11 -28.66 -3.67
CA ALA A 522 30.42 -27.29 -3.27
C ALA A 522 30.30 -27.12 -1.76
N ARG A 523 31.10 -26.27 -1.17
CA ARG A 523 30.97 -25.83 0.23
C ARG A 523 30.41 -24.43 0.23
N VAL A 524 29.36 -24.20 1.02
CA VAL A 524 28.78 -22.90 1.30
C VAL A 524 29.10 -22.53 2.72
N THR A 525 29.73 -21.37 2.91
CA THR A 525 30.04 -20.83 4.23
C THR A 525 29.40 -19.46 4.37
N LEU A 526 28.61 -19.29 5.43
CA LEU A 526 27.95 -18.04 5.79
C LEU A 526 28.74 -17.36 6.90
N PHE A 527 28.93 -16.05 6.80
CA PHE A 527 29.62 -15.22 7.80
C PHE A 527 28.70 -14.08 8.20
N ASN A 528 28.43 -13.94 9.49
CA ASN A 528 27.72 -12.79 10.07
C ASN A 528 28.73 -11.82 10.70
N TRP A 529 28.86 -10.66 10.12
CA TRP A 529 29.71 -9.55 10.57
C TRP A 529 28.88 -8.48 11.33
N GLY A 530 27.58 -8.71 11.52
CA GLY A 530 26.73 -7.85 12.31
C GLY A 530 26.87 -8.10 13.81
N ASP A 531 26.38 -7.15 14.58
CA ASP A 531 26.36 -7.15 16.05
C ASP A 531 25.19 -7.95 16.65
N THR A 532 24.29 -8.45 15.82
CA THR A 532 23.10 -9.19 16.23
C THR A 532 23.08 -10.60 15.63
N ASN A 533 22.54 -11.55 16.39
CA ASN A 533 22.29 -12.89 15.89
C ASN A 533 21.19 -12.87 14.85
N ILE A 534 21.36 -13.63 13.77
CA ILE A 534 20.34 -13.84 12.75
C ILE A 534 19.66 -15.19 13.05
N VAL A 535 18.41 -15.14 13.45
CA VAL A 535 17.60 -16.33 13.75
C VAL A 535 16.71 -16.63 12.54
N ASP A 536 16.44 -17.92 12.32
CA ASP A 536 15.61 -18.38 11.20
C ASP A 536 16.08 -17.85 9.85
N TRP A 537 17.42 -17.93 9.60
CA TRP A 537 17.98 -17.53 8.31
C TRP A 537 17.65 -18.53 7.21
N PHE A 538 17.59 -18.03 5.99
CA PHE A 538 17.59 -18.85 4.78
C PHE A 538 18.46 -18.24 3.69
N ALA A 539 18.91 -19.09 2.76
CA ALA A 539 19.56 -18.68 1.53
C ALA A 539 18.92 -19.42 0.35
N ALA A 540 18.59 -18.68 -0.71
CA ALA A 540 18.09 -19.25 -1.95
C ALA A 540 19.16 -19.07 -3.05
N VAL A 541 19.59 -20.16 -3.65
CA VAL A 541 20.69 -20.20 -4.61
C VAL A 541 20.17 -20.67 -5.96
N GLN A 542 20.32 -19.83 -6.98
CA GLN A 542 19.97 -20.18 -8.37
C GLN A 542 21.19 -20.70 -9.13
N LEU A 543 21.03 -21.85 -9.78
CA LEU A 543 22.01 -22.46 -10.65
C LEU A 543 21.38 -22.70 -12.03
N ASP A 544 21.94 -22.13 -13.07
CA ASP A 544 21.30 -22.14 -14.40
C ASP A 544 21.18 -23.56 -14.99
N LYS A 545 22.18 -24.44 -14.77
CA LYS A 545 22.24 -25.76 -15.38
C LYS A 545 22.39 -26.92 -14.39
N ALA A 546 22.74 -26.64 -13.15
CA ALA A 546 23.16 -27.65 -12.18
C ALA A 546 22.06 -28.16 -11.27
N ILE A 547 20.92 -27.50 -11.26
CA ILE A 547 19.86 -27.71 -10.25
C ILE A 547 19.29 -29.14 -10.27
N GLN A 548 19.05 -29.74 -11.45
CA GLN A 548 18.51 -31.08 -11.57
C GLN A 548 19.44 -32.16 -11.03
N GLY A 549 20.71 -31.79 -10.78
CA GLY A 549 21.71 -32.65 -10.18
C GLY A 549 21.80 -32.53 -8.66
N PHE A 550 21.08 -31.60 -8.03
CA PHE A 550 21.11 -31.44 -6.58
C PHE A 550 20.66 -32.71 -5.86
N GLU A 551 21.47 -33.21 -4.93
CA GLU A 551 21.16 -34.41 -4.13
C GLU A 551 20.82 -34.04 -2.69
N LYS A 552 21.71 -33.34 -2.00
CA LYS A 552 21.52 -32.94 -0.59
C LYS A 552 22.56 -31.95 -0.08
N GLY A 553 22.21 -31.25 1.00
CA GLY A 553 23.14 -30.57 1.91
C GLY A 553 23.44 -31.43 3.12
N TYR A 554 24.65 -31.34 3.69
CA TYR A 554 25.07 -32.17 4.82
C TYR A 554 24.81 -31.53 6.19
N SER A 555 24.96 -30.20 6.29
CA SER A 555 24.75 -29.43 7.53
C SER A 555 23.65 -28.40 7.43
N PHE A 556 23.02 -28.28 6.25
CA PHE A 556 21.86 -27.44 5.99
C PHE A 556 20.73 -28.32 5.47
N ASN A 557 19.49 -27.95 5.79
CA ASN A 557 18.34 -28.49 5.10
C ASN A 557 18.23 -27.79 3.73
N GLY A 558 18.33 -28.57 2.64
CA GLY A 558 18.29 -28.05 1.29
C GLY A 558 17.18 -28.73 0.49
N THR A 559 16.37 -27.94 -0.20
CA THR A 559 15.29 -28.43 -1.07
C THR A 559 15.19 -27.60 -2.33
N ILE A 560 14.80 -28.21 -3.45
CA ILE A 560 14.50 -27.50 -4.70
C ILE A 560 13.13 -26.85 -4.54
N MET A 561 13.03 -25.55 -4.84
CA MET A 561 11.75 -24.84 -4.81
C MET A 561 10.87 -25.28 -5.98
N PRO A 562 9.63 -25.69 -5.74
CA PRO A 562 8.74 -26.24 -6.78
C PRO A 562 8.37 -25.17 -7.85
N ASP A 563 8.22 -23.93 -7.45
CA ASP A 563 7.77 -22.83 -8.32
C ASP A 563 8.89 -22.22 -9.17
N THR A 564 10.15 -22.48 -8.77
CA THR A 564 11.35 -22.00 -9.48
C THR A 564 12.31 -23.17 -9.68
N ASN A 565 12.18 -23.85 -10.80
CA ASN A 565 12.96 -25.07 -11.13
C ASN A 565 14.49 -24.91 -11.11
N ASN A 566 15.02 -23.73 -10.86
CA ASN A 566 16.45 -23.43 -10.85
C ASN A 566 16.97 -22.93 -9.49
N THR A 567 16.19 -23.04 -8.41
CA THR A 567 16.53 -22.50 -7.10
C THR A 567 16.61 -23.60 -6.04
N ILE A 568 17.72 -23.66 -5.31
CA ILE A 568 17.89 -24.47 -4.07
C ILE A 568 17.63 -23.54 -2.90
N TYR A 569 16.64 -23.87 -2.09
CA TYR A 569 16.37 -23.22 -0.82
C TYR A 569 17.13 -23.95 0.30
N MET A 570 17.88 -23.21 1.08
CA MET A 570 18.72 -23.72 2.16
C MET A 570 18.43 -22.99 3.46
N GLN A 571 18.36 -23.74 4.55
CA GLN A 571 18.23 -23.22 5.92
C GLN A 571 18.98 -24.11 6.90
N GLY A 572 19.29 -23.63 8.10
CA GLY A 572 19.84 -24.46 9.16
C GLY A 572 18.85 -25.53 9.61
N PHE A 573 19.34 -26.58 10.25
CA PHE A 573 18.46 -27.60 10.85
C PHE A 573 17.62 -27.02 11.97
N SER A 574 16.48 -27.64 12.24
CA SER A 574 15.60 -27.26 13.34
C SER A 574 16.35 -27.16 14.65
N GLY A 575 16.22 -26.05 15.38
CA GLY A 575 16.96 -25.76 16.62
C GLY A 575 18.41 -25.29 16.42
N LEU A 576 18.94 -25.34 15.20
CA LEU A 576 20.29 -24.87 14.84
C LEU A 576 20.25 -23.79 13.72
N ASN A 577 19.08 -23.29 13.39
CA ASN A 577 18.90 -22.29 12.35
C ASN A 577 19.14 -20.87 12.87
N TYR A 578 20.35 -20.62 13.35
CA TYR A 578 20.79 -19.32 13.81
C TYR A 578 22.25 -19.07 13.40
N LEU A 579 22.56 -17.86 13.01
CA LEU A 579 23.91 -17.38 12.68
C LEU A 579 24.32 -16.36 13.76
N LEU A 580 25.29 -16.73 14.56
CA LEU A 580 25.74 -15.88 15.68
C LEU A 580 26.26 -14.53 15.18
N ALA A 581 26.17 -13.51 16.01
CA ALA A 581 26.82 -12.22 15.79
C ALA A 581 28.34 -12.35 15.80
N GLU A 582 29.01 -11.33 15.29
CA GLU A 582 30.44 -11.14 15.44
C GLU A 582 30.86 -11.19 16.93
N ARG A 583 31.89 -11.90 17.23
CA ARG A 583 32.47 -11.97 18.59
C ARG A 583 33.78 -11.23 18.64
N ARG A 584 33.96 -10.43 19.67
CA ARG A 584 35.23 -9.80 20.00
C ARG A 584 35.87 -10.59 21.13
N GLY A 585 37.17 -10.84 21.07
CA GLY A 585 37.92 -11.47 22.15
C GLY A 585 37.96 -10.59 23.43
N ASP A 586 38.42 -11.16 24.53
CA ASP A 586 38.47 -10.49 25.83
C ASP A 586 39.34 -9.23 25.81
N ASN A 587 40.25 -9.11 24.84
CA ASN A 587 41.06 -7.91 24.62
C ASN A 587 40.78 -7.31 23.23
N PRO A 588 39.80 -6.37 23.11
CA PRO A 588 39.39 -5.80 21.82
C PRO A 588 40.53 -5.05 21.05
N ARG A 589 41.62 -4.74 21.72
CA ARG A 589 42.79 -4.09 21.09
C ARG A 589 43.79 -5.09 20.49
N LYS A 590 43.74 -6.35 20.92
CA LYS A 590 44.67 -7.41 20.48
C LYS A 590 43.98 -8.50 19.68
N ASP A 591 42.73 -8.82 20.03
CA ASP A 591 41.99 -9.91 19.43
C ASP A 591 41.10 -9.37 18.31
N PRO A 592 41.33 -9.71 17.03
CA PRO A 592 40.48 -9.27 15.93
C PRO A 592 39.05 -9.84 16.13
N PRO A 593 38.01 -9.12 15.72
CA PRO A 593 36.66 -9.63 15.73
C PRO A 593 36.55 -10.86 14.79
N VAL A 594 35.82 -11.88 15.26
CA VAL A 594 35.59 -13.12 14.52
C VAL A 594 34.10 -13.19 14.15
N PRO A 595 33.75 -13.36 12.88
CA PRO A 595 32.35 -13.46 12.46
C PRO A 595 31.74 -14.76 12.98
N GLY A 596 30.44 -14.72 13.24
CA GLY A 596 29.66 -15.95 13.40
C GLY A 596 29.64 -16.70 12.07
N THR A 597 29.87 -18.00 12.11
CA THR A 597 29.97 -18.81 10.90
C THR A 597 29.10 -20.06 10.94
N GLN A 598 28.51 -20.39 9.80
CA GLN A 598 27.92 -21.72 9.53
C GLN A 598 28.31 -22.17 8.14
N GLN A 599 28.51 -23.47 7.98
CA GLN A 599 28.90 -24.04 6.68
C GLN A 599 28.24 -25.38 6.40
N SER A 600 28.04 -25.67 5.14
CA SER A 600 27.57 -26.95 4.66
C SER A 600 28.30 -27.35 3.37
N VAL A 601 28.47 -28.67 3.18
CA VAL A 601 28.82 -29.23 1.88
C VAL A 601 27.53 -29.63 1.17
N ILE A 602 27.45 -29.34 -0.12
CA ILE A 602 26.32 -29.64 -0.98
C ILE A 602 26.80 -30.58 -2.09
N SER A 603 26.07 -31.67 -2.31
CA SER A 603 26.41 -32.66 -3.35
C SER A 603 25.46 -32.61 -4.53
N PHE A 604 26.03 -32.87 -5.70
CA PHE A 604 25.33 -32.87 -6.98
C PHE A 604 25.75 -34.09 -7.80
N THR A 605 24.79 -34.73 -8.48
CA THR A 605 25.04 -35.76 -9.49
C THR A 605 25.14 -35.15 -10.90
N LYS A 606 25.97 -35.72 -11.75
CA LYS A 606 26.03 -35.38 -13.19
C LYS A 606 25.11 -36.25 -14.05
N LYS A 607 24.48 -37.26 -13.44
CA LYS A 607 23.61 -38.18 -14.18
C LYS A 607 22.42 -37.47 -14.82
N THR A 608 21.84 -36.50 -14.14
CA THR A 608 20.68 -35.72 -14.60
C THR A 608 21.05 -34.43 -15.34
N THR A 609 22.33 -34.07 -15.36
CA THR A 609 22.86 -32.84 -15.98
C THR A 609 23.98 -33.17 -16.99
N PRO A 610 23.67 -33.88 -18.09
CA PRO A 610 24.68 -34.25 -19.10
C PRO A 610 25.31 -32.99 -19.70
N GLY A 611 26.64 -33.05 -19.87
CA GLY A 611 27.39 -31.93 -20.50
C GLY A 611 27.70 -30.76 -19.59
N ILE A 612 27.39 -30.85 -18.30
CA ILE A 612 27.72 -29.81 -17.32
C ILE A 612 29.24 -29.66 -17.18
N ASN A 613 29.73 -28.43 -17.28
CA ASN A 613 31.12 -28.07 -17.03
C ASN A 613 31.23 -27.20 -15.76
N VAL A 614 31.42 -27.88 -14.63
CA VAL A 614 31.41 -27.25 -13.29
C VAL A 614 32.49 -26.19 -13.18
N GLY A 615 33.72 -26.50 -13.61
CA GLY A 615 34.86 -25.58 -13.53
C GLY A 615 34.78 -24.42 -14.54
N ALA A 616 34.02 -24.55 -15.62
CA ALA A 616 33.84 -23.48 -16.60
C ALA A 616 32.72 -22.49 -16.26
N GLY A 617 32.04 -22.70 -15.12
CA GLY A 617 31.05 -21.75 -14.61
C GLY A 617 29.71 -22.36 -14.25
N ASP A 618 29.35 -23.54 -14.79
CA ASP A 618 28.04 -24.16 -14.53
C ASP A 618 27.84 -24.58 -13.03
N GLY A 619 28.94 -24.66 -12.27
CA GLY A 619 28.91 -24.97 -10.82
C GLY A 619 28.81 -23.75 -9.92
N PHE A 620 28.75 -22.53 -10.48
CA PHE A 620 28.61 -21.31 -9.69
C PHE A 620 27.20 -20.75 -9.80
N PRO A 621 26.66 -20.18 -8.70
CA PRO A 621 25.32 -19.59 -8.73
C PRO A 621 25.24 -18.37 -9.64
N SER A 622 24.09 -18.24 -10.30
CA SER A 622 23.74 -17.07 -11.11
C SER A 622 23.10 -15.97 -10.27
N LYS A 623 22.40 -16.36 -9.18
CA LYS A 623 21.85 -15.47 -8.16
C LYS A 623 21.90 -16.15 -6.81
N VAL A 624 22.04 -15.35 -5.77
CA VAL A 624 21.95 -15.77 -4.38
C VAL A 624 21.12 -14.76 -3.61
N TYR A 625 20.15 -15.26 -2.86
CA TYR A 625 19.34 -14.46 -1.94
C TYR A 625 19.65 -14.89 -0.52
N PHE A 626 19.76 -13.91 0.38
CA PHE A 626 19.88 -14.17 1.81
C PHE A 626 18.79 -13.40 2.55
N ASN A 627 17.91 -14.11 3.24
CA ASN A 627 16.74 -13.55 3.93
C ASN A 627 15.88 -12.63 3.05
N GLY A 628 15.82 -12.93 1.76
CA GLY A 628 15.01 -12.18 0.78
C GLY A 628 15.71 -11.06 0.05
N GLU A 629 16.92 -10.71 0.41
CA GLU A 629 17.70 -9.74 -0.34
C GLU A 629 18.61 -10.43 -1.35
N GLU A 630 18.65 -9.94 -2.59
CA GLU A 630 19.58 -10.40 -3.61
C GLU A 630 21.01 -9.94 -3.24
N CYS A 631 21.90 -10.91 -3.11
CA CYS A 631 23.30 -10.67 -2.75
C CYS A 631 24.12 -10.25 -3.98
N SER A 632 25.10 -9.39 -3.77
CA SER A 632 26.08 -9.05 -4.81
C SER A 632 26.97 -10.25 -5.11
N LEU A 633 27.21 -10.51 -6.40
CA LEU A 633 28.01 -11.63 -6.92
C LEU A 633 29.30 -11.16 -7.58
N PRO A 634 30.34 -11.99 -7.60
CA PRO A 634 31.52 -11.74 -8.42
C PRO A 634 31.19 -11.75 -9.91
N VAL A 635 31.85 -10.86 -10.66
CA VAL A 635 31.75 -10.82 -12.13
C VAL A 635 32.68 -11.85 -12.77
N ILE A 636 33.77 -12.21 -12.10
CA ILE A 636 34.80 -13.11 -12.58
C ILE A 636 34.67 -14.47 -11.87
N LEU A 637 34.91 -15.56 -12.59
CA LEU A 637 34.94 -16.90 -12.01
C LEU A 637 36.37 -17.35 -11.71
N PRO A 638 36.61 -18.22 -10.69
CA PRO A 638 37.92 -18.66 -10.27
C PRO A 638 38.72 -19.42 -11.37
N SER A 639 38.05 -20.01 -12.32
CA SER A 639 38.67 -20.80 -13.40
C SER A 639 39.05 -19.99 -14.63
N GLY A 640 39.00 -18.65 -14.56
CA GLY A 640 39.36 -17.80 -15.72
C GLY A 640 38.36 -17.83 -16.87
N SER A 641 37.24 -18.52 -16.73
CA SER A 641 36.15 -18.45 -17.70
C SER A 641 35.40 -17.13 -17.52
N ASN A 642 35.53 -16.24 -18.51
CA ASN A 642 34.75 -15.00 -18.51
C ASN A 642 33.27 -15.35 -18.62
N ARG A 643 32.53 -15.19 -17.53
CA ARG A 643 31.08 -15.15 -17.59
C ARG A 643 30.72 -13.89 -18.39
N ARG A 644 30.29 -14.05 -19.64
CA ARG A 644 29.59 -12.97 -20.32
C ARG A 644 28.26 -12.82 -19.58
N VAL A 645 28.22 -11.89 -18.63
CA VAL A 645 26.94 -11.38 -18.11
C VAL A 645 26.19 -10.93 -19.36
N PRO A 646 24.98 -11.42 -19.65
CA PRO A 646 24.17 -10.80 -20.66
C PRO A 646 24.00 -9.36 -20.19
N LEU A 647 24.67 -8.41 -20.84
CA LEU A 647 24.39 -7.00 -20.66
C LEU A 647 22.88 -6.90 -20.88
N ALA A 648 22.14 -6.58 -19.81
CA ALA A 648 20.77 -6.16 -19.93
C ALA A 648 20.79 -5.14 -21.07
N SER A 649 20.11 -5.45 -22.16
CA SER A 649 20.15 -4.70 -23.40
C SER A 649 19.92 -3.24 -23.07
N SER A 650 21.02 -2.47 -23.06
CA SER A 650 20.98 -1.04 -22.84
C SER A 650 19.97 -0.49 -23.85
N PRO A 651 19.08 0.44 -23.47
CA PRO A 651 18.16 1.05 -24.43
C PRO A 651 18.86 1.66 -25.65
N PHE A 652 20.16 1.89 -25.54
CA PHE A 652 21.04 2.29 -26.64
C PHE A 652 21.18 1.23 -27.75
N SER A 653 21.19 -0.06 -27.44
CA SER A 653 21.29 -1.13 -28.42
C SER A 653 19.98 -1.28 -29.20
N LEU A 654 18.83 -1.09 -28.56
CA LEU A 654 17.52 -1.07 -29.22
C LEU A 654 17.35 0.17 -30.12
N LEU A 655 17.88 1.33 -29.69
CA LEU A 655 17.87 2.56 -30.49
C LEU A 655 18.76 2.42 -31.75
N LEU A 656 19.93 1.78 -31.62
CA LEU A 656 20.84 1.55 -32.74
C LEU A 656 20.25 0.59 -33.77
N THR A 657 19.59 -0.49 -33.34
CA THR A 657 18.89 -1.42 -34.23
C THR A 657 17.68 -0.79 -34.90
N MET A 658 16.91 0.06 -34.20
CA MET A 658 15.81 0.83 -34.82
C MET A 658 16.34 1.83 -35.85
N LEU A 659 17.47 2.49 -35.58
CA LEU A 659 18.07 3.45 -36.51
C LEU A 659 18.60 2.78 -37.77
N VAL A 660 19.24 1.58 -37.66
CA VAL A 660 19.70 0.78 -38.80
C VAL A 660 18.51 0.30 -39.63
N LEU A 661 17.41 -0.13 -39.01
CA LEU A 661 16.19 -0.53 -39.72
C LEU A 661 15.52 0.64 -40.44
N MET A 662 15.49 1.86 -39.83
CA MET A 662 14.99 3.07 -40.49
C MET A 662 15.85 3.46 -41.72
N VAL A 663 17.17 3.38 -41.61
CA VAL A 663 18.06 3.73 -42.73
C VAL A 663 17.92 2.69 -43.87
N LEU A 664 17.75 1.41 -43.55
CA LEU A 664 17.46 0.37 -44.54
C LEU A 664 16.10 0.55 -45.22
N GLN A 665 15.07 1.00 -44.49
CA GLN A 665 13.76 1.32 -45.08
C GLN A 665 13.81 2.57 -45.96
N LEU A 666 14.58 3.59 -45.61
CA LEU A 666 14.76 4.77 -46.43
C LEU A 666 15.56 4.49 -47.72
N SER A 667 16.54 3.61 -47.68
CA SER A 667 17.29 3.19 -48.88
C SER A 667 16.43 2.40 -49.86
N LEU A 668 15.52 1.57 -49.37
CA LEU A 668 14.54 0.85 -50.19
C LEU A 668 13.46 1.75 -50.80
N TRP A 669 13.17 2.93 -50.23
CA TRP A 669 12.25 3.92 -50.78
C TRP A 669 12.90 4.86 -51.83
N LEU A 670 14.22 4.91 -51.85
CA LEU A 670 14.97 5.69 -52.84
C LEU A 670 15.33 4.91 -54.13
N GLU A 671 15.08 3.60 -54.16
CA GLU A 671 15.27 2.73 -55.32
C GLU A 671 13.96 2.36 -56.06
N ILE A 672 12.81 2.87 -55.58
CA ILE A 672 11.51 2.82 -56.28
C ILE A 672 11.17 4.24 -56.79
#